data_50ed83d7b651a210f90c423769a26914
#
_entry.id   50ed83d7b651a210f90c423769a26914
#
_cell.length_a   1.000
_cell.length_b   1.000
_cell.length_c   1.000
_cell.angle_alpha   90.00
_cell.angle_beta   90.00
_cell.angle_gamma   90.00
#
_symmetry.space_group_name_H-M   'P 1'
#
loop_
_entity.id
_entity.type
_entity.pdbx_description
1 polymer ?
#
loop_
_entity_poly.entity_id
_entity_poly.type
_entity_poly.pdbx_seq_one_letter_code
_entity_poly.pdbx_strand_id
1 'polypeptide(L)'
;MGKPFIVGLHCWMRTHRVLGFSLVLVCWAVFALLAARMQPDSSSLAFFPDDAPQLHRMAKALDVSPASGLLFIDLYTERHGGKYALASAADAMVGDLPSDMAERVGAVGMPDARALMALLPYFTDEATLAHLQRATADAQIDTSVRATRDNLNSLLAAGPAQEWLRADPLGLRQHVLSRLPVEHAGAMPDPVLGYPVSADGKHLLLVLRPAHSLHDVSAAARLMDAVHASMQKHLAPDMQGLVVGGHRHSAVNAQVIQRDVTNIVFFSMLGFVLVYALLVRSRGVLWLMLVPAFAASFALGGMTLLSPVLSGLALGFGASVLGVAEDYAVHMHFALRSGQSTENVLEHITPPLFQGYLVNASGFAVLLLSGIPAVRQLAMFALLTLSAGFALAVIVLPVCPWFNTPPLPVHKQNTEPRQPAPLRVFACVSGLLLLCYALFSIVRVDVSPRTMGAGMAQLQKDGEKLKAVWGSRDSNILVVECKTTTEALANGRAVADALRRLEPDNKLGTLTDVWPSQEQAQANVQRWQAFTRAEGPRVRALLASAAQRYGFTAEVFAPFTQLLESPVADFDPAALRAAGLGEMVDVFLHAPTADDPTARLLLFTSAQTDVSQLEPALAAQTTALAPGELETTLLQQLNMEKRLVPLAWLACLALLFLYFRDVRRTLLASLPPLCSVACILAWMSLTGHPLTLAGMAAMPLVLGLAADHGIVVTHDLVSGVKMGVERAVVVSSLTTFTGMGLLALAQHPALKAMGEVIFWGLIVEVPVALWLLPKLCRVEGKQA
;
A
#
# COMPACT_ATOMS: atom_id res chain seq x y z
N MET A 1 5.43 -38.35 -20.40
CA MET A 1 5.79 -37.84 -21.71
C MET A 1 7.28 -38.06 -21.96
N GLY A 2 7.58 -38.95 -22.78
CA GLY A 2 8.55 -39.23 -23.78
C GLY A 2 10.03 -39.02 -23.49
N LYS A 3 10.67 -40.02 -22.82
CA LYS A 3 12.12 -40.20 -22.98
C LYS A 3 12.61 -39.91 -24.44
N PRO A 4 11.89 -40.31 -25.51
CA PRO A 4 12.33 -40.04 -26.90
C PRO A 4 12.25 -38.56 -27.30
N PHE A 5 11.35 -37.73 -26.74
CA PHE A 5 11.19 -36.35 -27.18
C PHE A 5 12.38 -35.45 -26.78
N ILE A 6 12.79 -35.49 -25.49
CA ILE A 6 13.89 -34.64 -24.96
C ILE A 6 15.23 -35.06 -25.59
N VAL A 7 15.48 -36.35 -25.72
CA VAL A 7 16.68 -36.86 -26.40
C VAL A 7 16.65 -36.49 -27.88
N GLY A 8 15.51 -36.61 -28.56
CA GLY A 8 15.32 -36.16 -29.94
C GLY A 8 15.57 -34.65 -30.12
N LEU A 9 15.04 -33.82 -29.21
CA LEU A 9 15.28 -32.38 -29.21
C LEU A 9 16.76 -32.04 -28.96
N HIS A 10 17.42 -32.74 -28.04
CA HIS A 10 18.87 -32.62 -27.82
C HIS A 10 19.67 -32.94 -29.07
N CYS A 11 19.36 -34.08 -29.74
CA CYS A 11 20.02 -34.47 -31.00
C CYS A 11 19.82 -33.42 -32.08
N TRP A 12 18.60 -32.87 -32.20
CA TRP A 12 18.31 -31.80 -33.17
C TRP A 12 19.11 -30.54 -32.87
N MET A 13 19.12 -30.07 -31.61
CA MET A 13 19.89 -28.92 -31.14
C MET A 13 21.40 -29.12 -31.35
N ARG A 14 21.90 -30.33 -31.15
CA ARG A 14 23.32 -30.69 -31.38
C ARG A 14 23.68 -30.63 -32.86
N THR A 15 22.78 -31.07 -33.73
CA THR A 15 22.97 -31.06 -35.20
C THR A 15 22.86 -29.65 -35.76
N HIS A 16 21.92 -28.82 -35.24
CA HIS A 16 21.63 -27.47 -35.74
C HIS A 16 22.01 -26.39 -34.72
N ARG A 17 23.24 -26.49 -34.16
CA ARG A 17 23.66 -25.60 -33.05
C ARG A 17 23.48 -24.12 -33.34
N VAL A 18 23.91 -23.62 -34.48
CA VAL A 18 23.81 -22.21 -34.85
C VAL A 18 22.34 -21.76 -34.87
N LEU A 19 21.48 -22.53 -35.51
CA LEU A 19 20.05 -22.22 -35.60
C LEU A 19 19.39 -22.24 -34.19
N GLY A 20 19.70 -23.25 -33.38
CA GLY A 20 19.15 -23.38 -32.03
C GLY A 20 19.56 -22.23 -31.12
N PHE A 21 20.85 -21.87 -31.08
CA PHE A 21 21.34 -20.74 -30.31
C PHE A 21 20.80 -19.39 -30.81
N SER A 22 20.69 -19.22 -32.17
CA SER A 22 20.10 -18.00 -32.73
C SER A 22 18.64 -17.86 -32.35
N LEU A 23 17.86 -18.94 -32.35
CA LEU A 23 16.46 -18.92 -31.93
C LEU A 23 16.33 -18.52 -30.45
N VAL A 24 17.16 -19.08 -29.56
CA VAL A 24 17.19 -18.72 -28.12
C VAL A 24 17.57 -17.26 -27.94
N LEU A 25 18.57 -16.77 -28.69
CA LEU A 25 18.99 -15.37 -28.61
C LEU A 25 17.91 -14.40 -29.09
N VAL A 26 17.24 -14.71 -30.20
CA VAL A 26 16.12 -13.92 -30.72
C VAL A 26 14.96 -13.92 -29.73
N CYS A 27 14.60 -15.06 -29.16
CA CYS A 27 13.59 -15.18 -28.14
C CYS A 27 13.95 -14.29 -26.90
N TRP A 28 15.19 -14.40 -26.44
CA TRP A 28 15.68 -13.56 -25.35
C TRP A 28 15.61 -12.07 -25.67
N ALA A 29 16.06 -11.66 -26.86
CA ALA A 29 16.04 -10.24 -27.26
C ALA A 29 14.60 -9.70 -27.33
N VAL A 30 13.62 -10.48 -27.83
CA VAL A 30 12.22 -10.09 -27.87
C VAL A 30 11.66 -9.90 -26.46
N PHE A 31 11.88 -10.86 -25.56
CA PHE A 31 11.39 -10.74 -24.20
C PHE A 31 12.12 -9.64 -23.41
N ALA A 32 13.40 -9.39 -23.64
CA ALA A 32 14.14 -8.29 -23.06
C ALA A 32 13.60 -6.92 -23.53
N LEU A 33 13.24 -6.78 -24.81
CA LEU A 33 12.60 -5.57 -25.34
C LEU A 33 11.19 -5.36 -24.76
N LEU A 34 10.42 -6.43 -24.57
CA LEU A 34 9.13 -6.36 -23.89
C LEU A 34 9.30 -5.96 -22.42
N ALA A 35 10.27 -6.54 -21.72
CA ALA A 35 10.58 -6.22 -20.33
C ALA A 35 10.90 -4.73 -20.13
N ALA A 36 11.57 -4.09 -21.12
CA ALA A 36 11.87 -2.66 -21.07
C ALA A 36 10.62 -1.74 -21.10
N ARG A 37 9.45 -2.27 -21.45
CA ARG A 37 8.18 -1.56 -21.47
C ARG A 37 7.36 -1.75 -20.18
N MET A 38 7.83 -2.59 -19.25
CA MET A 38 7.15 -2.84 -17.98
C MET A 38 7.10 -1.57 -17.12
N GLN A 39 5.93 -1.27 -16.58
CA GLN A 39 5.74 -0.18 -15.64
C GLN A 39 5.61 -0.73 -14.22
N PRO A 40 6.50 -0.34 -13.29
CA PRO A 40 6.37 -0.73 -11.89
C PRO A 40 5.28 0.12 -11.21
N ASP A 41 4.37 -0.54 -10.51
CA ASP A 41 3.39 0.08 -9.64
C ASP A 41 3.79 -0.14 -8.17
N SER A 42 4.08 0.93 -7.48
CA SER A 42 4.42 0.91 -6.05
C SER A 42 3.24 1.30 -5.16
N SER A 43 2.01 1.34 -5.72
CA SER A 43 0.82 1.64 -4.94
C SER A 43 0.52 0.53 -3.94
N SER A 44 0.05 0.92 -2.76
CA SER A 44 -0.41 -0.03 -1.74
C SER A 44 -1.73 -0.71 -2.12
N LEU A 45 -2.42 -0.23 -3.18
CA LEU A 45 -3.68 -0.79 -3.65
C LEU A 45 -3.54 -2.21 -4.18
N ALA A 46 -2.36 -2.59 -4.68
CA ALA A 46 -2.07 -3.94 -5.14
C ALA A 46 -2.20 -5.02 -4.04
N PHE A 47 -2.25 -4.61 -2.77
CA PHE A 47 -2.50 -5.49 -1.62
C PHE A 47 -3.97 -5.65 -1.26
N PHE A 48 -4.87 -4.83 -1.82
CA PHE A 48 -6.29 -4.96 -1.53
C PHE A 48 -6.93 -6.05 -2.38
N PRO A 49 -7.72 -6.94 -1.76
CA PRO A 49 -8.38 -8.04 -2.47
C PRO A 49 -9.39 -7.55 -3.50
N ASP A 50 -9.42 -8.17 -4.67
CA ASP A 50 -10.42 -7.86 -5.72
C ASP A 50 -11.85 -8.16 -5.26
N ASP A 51 -12.02 -9.17 -4.40
CA ASP A 51 -13.33 -9.63 -3.91
C ASP A 51 -13.88 -8.77 -2.76
N ALA A 52 -13.18 -7.68 -2.38
CA ALA A 52 -13.61 -6.78 -1.33
C ALA A 52 -14.09 -5.44 -1.91
N PRO A 53 -15.34 -5.36 -2.43
CA PRO A 53 -15.86 -4.15 -3.07
C PRO A 53 -15.91 -2.95 -2.12
N GLN A 54 -15.98 -3.19 -0.82
CA GLN A 54 -15.90 -2.15 0.20
C GLN A 54 -14.51 -1.52 0.25
N LEU A 55 -13.43 -2.34 0.22
CA LEU A 55 -12.05 -1.83 0.21
C LEU A 55 -11.74 -1.07 -1.09
N HIS A 56 -12.24 -1.53 -2.22
CA HIS A 56 -12.09 -0.81 -3.49
C HIS A 56 -12.84 0.53 -3.49
N ARG A 57 -14.06 0.57 -2.95
CA ARG A 57 -14.80 1.83 -2.75
C ARG A 57 -14.05 2.75 -1.80
N MET A 58 -13.56 2.20 -0.68
CA MET A 58 -12.74 2.93 0.29
C MET A 58 -11.46 3.48 -0.34
N ALA A 59 -10.71 2.66 -1.07
CA ALA A 59 -9.49 3.07 -1.77
C ALA A 59 -9.79 4.17 -2.80
N LYS A 60 -10.84 3.98 -3.61
CA LYS A 60 -11.27 4.96 -4.60
C LYS A 60 -11.77 6.25 -3.95
N ALA A 61 -12.48 6.15 -2.84
CA ALA A 61 -12.94 7.32 -2.07
C ALA A 61 -11.76 8.10 -1.45
N LEU A 62 -10.75 7.38 -0.94
CA LEU A 62 -9.52 8.02 -0.46
C LEU A 62 -8.74 8.68 -1.62
N ASP A 63 -8.70 8.06 -2.77
CA ASP A 63 -7.96 8.56 -3.94
C ASP A 63 -8.56 9.84 -4.50
N VAL A 64 -9.88 9.90 -4.52
CA VAL A 64 -10.66 11.04 -5.02
C VAL A 64 -10.87 12.11 -3.94
N SER A 65 -10.67 11.77 -2.66
CA SER A 65 -10.79 12.75 -1.58
C SER A 65 -9.67 13.78 -1.65
N PRO A 66 -9.97 15.06 -1.86
CA PRO A 66 -8.95 16.11 -1.84
C PRO A 66 -8.16 16.14 -0.53
N ALA A 67 -8.78 15.72 0.58
CA ALA A 67 -8.13 15.67 1.89
C ALA A 67 -7.02 14.60 1.97
N SER A 68 -7.18 13.45 1.32
CA SER A 68 -6.17 12.39 1.31
C SER A 68 -4.98 12.71 0.41
N GLY A 69 -5.20 13.53 -0.63
CA GLY A 69 -4.17 14.00 -1.54
C GLY A 69 -3.32 15.16 -0.98
N LEU A 70 -3.72 15.79 0.12
CA LEU A 70 -2.99 16.92 0.68
C LEU A 70 -1.66 16.50 1.32
N LEU A 71 -0.70 17.41 1.22
CA LEU A 71 0.59 17.33 1.88
C LEU A 71 0.63 18.40 2.98
N PHE A 72 0.75 17.96 4.23
CA PHE A 72 0.85 18.84 5.39
C PHE A 72 2.31 19.01 5.78
N ILE A 73 2.75 20.26 5.90
CA ILE A 73 4.10 20.62 6.33
C ILE A 73 3.98 21.48 7.58
N ASP A 74 4.34 20.92 8.73
CA ASP A 74 4.42 21.64 9.99
C ASP A 74 5.81 22.24 10.14
N LEU A 75 5.91 23.54 9.97
CA LEU A 75 7.15 24.31 10.18
C LEU A 75 7.17 24.78 11.63
N TYR A 76 8.25 24.52 12.36
CA TYR A 76 8.32 24.89 13.76
C TYR A 76 9.68 25.40 14.21
N THR A 77 9.65 26.23 15.27
CA THR A 77 10.84 26.81 15.92
C THR A 77 10.61 26.96 17.42
N GLU A 78 11.68 26.83 18.19
CA GLU A 78 11.63 27.07 19.64
C GLU A 78 11.68 28.56 20.01
N ARG A 79 11.88 29.46 19.06
CA ARG A 79 11.95 30.91 19.33
C ARG A 79 10.59 31.51 19.62
N HIS A 80 10.50 32.31 20.68
CA HIS A 80 9.33 33.15 20.94
C HIS A 80 9.17 34.19 19.80
N GLY A 81 7.94 34.32 19.26
CA GLY A 81 7.66 35.26 18.15
C GLY A 81 8.11 34.78 16.78
N GLY A 82 8.51 33.50 16.66
CA GLY A 82 9.02 32.90 15.40
C GLY A 82 8.02 32.81 14.25
N LYS A 83 6.72 33.01 14.50
CA LYS A 83 5.65 32.87 13.49
C LYS A 83 5.87 33.71 12.21
N TYR A 84 6.41 34.91 12.32
CA TYR A 84 6.70 35.76 11.15
C TYR A 84 7.85 35.21 10.30
N ALA A 85 8.89 34.67 10.96
CA ALA A 85 10.00 34.05 10.26
C ALA A 85 9.58 32.72 9.62
N LEU A 86 8.72 31.93 10.28
CA LEU A 86 8.12 30.72 9.71
C LEU A 86 7.23 31.04 8.49
N ALA A 87 6.44 32.12 8.54
CA ALA A 87 5.61 32.55 7.42
C ALA A 87 6.47 32.98 6.23
N SER A 88 7.54 33.76 6.47
CA SER A 88 8.48 34.16 5.42
C SER A 88 9.19 32.96 4.79
N ALA A 89 9.55 31.95 5.59
CA ALA A 89 10.11 30.71 5.08
C ALA A 89 9.09 29.92 4.25
N ALA A 90 7.83 29.83 4.73
CA ALA A 90 6.76 29.18 3.99
C ALA A 90 6.47 29.83 2.63
N ASP A 91 6.41 31.18 2.58
CA ASP A 91 6.22 31.93 1.34
C ASP A 91 7.39 31.68 0.36
N ALA A 92 8.63 31.68 0.84
CA ALA A 92 9.80 31.40 0.04
C ALA A 92 9.81 29.95 -0.48
N MET A 93 9.39 28.98 0.34
CA MET A 93 9.26 27.58 -0.05
C MET A 93 8.19 27.41 -1.15
N VAL A 94 7.02 28.04 -1.00
CA VAL A 94 5.96 28.00 -2.00
C VAL A 94 6.43 28.64 -3.33
N GLY A 95 7.17 29.75 -3.26
CA GLY A 95 7.73 30.42 -4.45
C GLY A 95 8.78 29.60 -5.20
N ASP A 96 9.49 28.70 -4.51
CA ASP A 96 10.49 27.80 -5.11
C ASP A 96 9.87 26.54 -5.74
N LEU A 97 8.66 26.15 -5.32
CA LEU A 97 8.00 24.95 -5.83
C LEU A 97 7.40 25.24 -7.22
N PRO A 98 7.68 24.40 -8.24
CA PRO A 98 7.04 24.49 -9.53
C PRO A 98 5.53 24.33 -9.42
N SER A 99 4.77 25.20 -10.08
CA SER A 99 3.28 25.18 -10.06
C SER A 99 2.67 23.93 -10.69
N ASP A 100 3.43 23.23 -11.54
CA ASP A 100 3.04 21.94 -12.12
C ASP A 100 3.23 20.75 -11.16
N MET A 101 3.89 20.94 -10.02
CA MET A 101 4.08 19.89 -9.00
C MET A 101 3.10 20.00 -7.85
N ALA A 102 2.89 21.20 -7.31
CA ALA A 102 1.96 21.43 -6.22
C ALA A 102 1.52 22.89 -6.16
N GLU A 103 0.30 23.10 -5.70
CA GLU A 103 -0.24 24.41 -5.38
C GLU A 103 -0.38 24.54 -3.86
N ARG A 104 -0.13 25.74 -3.33
CA ARG A 104 -0.52 26.06 -1.97
C ARG A 104 -2.03 25.98 -1.87
N VAL A 105 -2.54 25.12 -1.02
CA VAL A 105 -3.92 25.25 -0.55
C VAL A 105 -3.93 26.50 0.29
N GLY A 106 -4.52 27.57 -0.24
CA GLY A 106 -4.79 28.75 0.56
C GLY A 106 -5.52 28.19 1.77
N ALA A 107 -5.02 28.45 2.99
CA ALA A 107 -5.87 28.31 4.16
C ALA A 107 -7.19 28.94 3.75
N VAL A 108 -8.35 28.32 4.01
CA VAL A 108 -9.66 28.87 3.67
C VAL A 108 -9.54 30.36 3.83
N GLY A 109 -9.29 31.06 2.69
CA GLY A 109 -8.83 32.45 2.74
C GLY A 109 -9.86 33.18 3.58
N MET A 110 -9.47 34.20 4.35
CA MET A 110 -10.51 34.89 5.13
C MET A 110 -11.67 35.12 4.20
N PRO A 111 -12.84 34.50 4.44
CA PRO A 111 -13.95 34.57 3.52
C PRO A 111 -14.22 36.04 3.18
N ASP A 112 -14.57 36.36 1.96
CA ASP A 112 -14.97 37.72 1.65
C ASP A 112 -16.09 38.15 2.59
N ALA A 113 -15.85 39.21 3.35
CA ALA A 113 -16.77 39.63 4.42
C ALA A 113 -18.18 39.88 3.93
N ARG A 114 -18.32 40.52 2.75
CA ARG A 114 -19.62 40.84 2.18
C ARG A 114 -20.29 39.61 1.61
N ALA A 115 -19.54 38.79 0.90
CA ALA A 115 -20.06 37.56 0.32
C ALA A 115 -20.46 36.54 1.42
N LEU A 116 -19.68 36.42 2.51
CA LEU A 116 -20.05 35.53 3.63
C LEU A 116 -21.31 36.06 4.34
N MET A 117 -21.42 37.38 4.58
CA MET A 117 -22.61 37.96 5.19
C MET A 117 -23.84 37.85 4.28
N ALA A 118 -23.66 37.85 2.94
CA ALA A 118 -24.75 37.62 1.99
C ALA A 118 -25.33 36.17 2.06
N LEU A 119 -24.64 35.24 2.67
CA LEU A 119 -25.16 33.89 2.93
C LEU A 119 -26.05 33.81 4.19
N LEU A 120 -26.02 34.81 5.08
CA LEU A 120 -26.77 34.81 6.33
C LEU A 120 -28.29 34.58 6.16
N PRO A 121 -28.99 35.14 5.12
CA PRO A 121 -30.40 34.85 4.88
C PRO A 121 -30.71 33.37 4.71
N TYR A 122 -29.84 32.62 4.05
CA TYR A 122 -30.01 31.18 3.79
C TYR A 122 -29.75 30.31 5.02
N PHE A 123 -29.09 30.86 6.03
CA PHE A 123 -28.77 30.18 7.29
C PHE A 123 -29.66 30.61 8.46
N THR A 124 -30.67 31.46 8.21
CA THR A 124 -31.57 31.99 9.23
C THR A 124 -32.61 30.94 9.66
N ASP A 125 -32.18 29.92 10.36
CA ASP A 125 -33.06 29.01 11.09
C ASP A 125 -33.56 29.64 12.41
N GLU A 126 -34.31 28.89 13.20
CA GLU A 126 -34.86 29.40 14.48
C GLU A 126 -33.78 29.81 15.47
N ALA A 127 -32.66 29.08 15.54
CA ALA A 127 -31.54 29.38 16.41
C ALA A 127 -30.80 30.66 15.95
N THR A 128 -30.60 30.84 14.66
CA THR A 128 -30.01 32.03 14.05
C THR A 128 -30.94 33.24 14.25
N LEU A 129 -32.25 33.08 14.07
CA LEU A 129 -33.24 34.14 14.28
C LEU A 129 -33.21 34.60 15.73
N ALA A 130 -33.18 33.67 16.71
CA ALA A 130 -33.06 34.02 18.14
C ALA A 130 -31.73 34.74 18.43
N HIS A 131 -30.65 34.40 17.76
CA HIS A 131 -29.36 35.09 17.86
C HIS A 131 -29.43 36.53 17.26
N LEU A 132 -30.02 36.66 16.09
CA LEU A 132 -30.26 37.96 15.45
C LEU A 132 -31.09 38.91 16.33
N GLN A 133 -32.17 38.40 16.92
CA GLN A 133 -33.00 39.18 17.83
C GLN A 133 -32.21 39.68 19.04
N ARG A 134 -31.36 38.85 19.60
CA ARG A 134 -30.48 39.27 20.75
C ARG A 134 -29.43 40.27 20.28
N ALA A 135 -28.77 40.03 19.17
CA ALA A 135 -27.71 40.91 18.62
C ALA A 135 -28.25 42.28 18.22
N THR A 136 -29.53 42.38 17.82
CA THR A 136 -30.19 43.60 17.43
C THR A 136 -30.97 44.30 18.55
N ALA A 137 -30.83 43.85 19.79
CA ALA A 137 -31.34 44.58 20.97
C ALA A 137 -30.60 45.91 21.11
N ASP A 138 -31.29 46.96 21.54
CA ASP A 138 -30.81 48.37 21.56
C ASP A 138 -29.45 48.48 22.32
N ALA A 139 -29.36 47.92 23.55
CA ALA A 139 -28.14 47.94 24.34
C ALA A 139 -26.99 47.15 23.68
N GLN A 140 -27.32 46.09 22.95
CA GLN A 140 -26.32 45.24 22.28
C GLN A 140 -25.76 45.92 21.04
N ILE A 141 -26.58 46.62 20.25
CA ILE A 141 -26.13 47.44 19.09
C ILE A 141 -25.12 48.48 19.54
N ASP A 142 -25.43 49.22 20.62
CA ASP A 142 -24.53 50.25 21.17
C ASP A 142 -23.18 49.63 21.62
N THR A 143 -23.25 48.53 22.34
CA THR A 143 -22.06 47.80 22.80
C THR A 143 -21.20 47.31 21.63
N SER A 144 -21.82 46.72 20.58
CA SER A 144 -21.13 46.20 19.41
C SER A 144 -20.49 47.31 18.58
N VAL A 145 -21.15 48.45 18.38
CA VAL A 145 -20.59 49.60 17.65
C VAL A 145 -19.41 50.20 18.44
N ARG A 146 -19.50 50.28 19.77
CA ARG A 146 -18.40 50.71 20.60
C ARG A 146 -17.19 49.79 20.48
N ALA A 147 -17.41 48.48 20.56
CA ALA A 147 -16.35 47.46 20.36
C ALA A 147 -15.72 47.56 18.95
N THR A 148 -16.52 47.78 17.91
CA THR A 148 -16.05 48.02 16.56
C THR A 148 -15.12 49.22 16.46
N ARG A 149 -15.46 50.34 17.14
CA ARG A 149 -14.59 51.52 17.22
C ARG A 149 -13.26 51.20 17.88
N ASP A 150 -13.31 50.54 19.03
CA ASP A 150 -12.11 50.22 19.79
C ASP A 150 -11.18 49.27 19.01
N ASN A 151 -11.76 48.34 18.28
CA ASN A 151 -11.03 47.44 17.37
C ASN A 151 -10.46 48.17 16.14
N LEU A 152 -11.18 49.11 15.52
CA LEU A 152 -10.67 49.89 14.38
C LEU A 152 -9.54 50.82 14.74
N ASN A 153 -9.51 51.33 16.00
CA ASN A 153 -8.44 52.15 16.52
C ASN A 153 -7.17 51.34 16.90
N SER A 154 -7.25 50.02 16.92
CA SER A 154 -6.10 49.19 17.16
C SER A 154 -5.21 49.10 15.90
N LEU A 155 -3.89 49.04 16.07
CA LEU A 155 -2.90 48.88 14.97
C LEU A 155 -3.10 47.65 14.12
N LEU A 156 -3.96 46.69 14.54
CA LEU A 156 -4.28 45.46 13.87
C LEU A 156 -5.43 45.58 12.84
N ALA A 157 -6.13 46.71 12.81
CA ALA A 157 -7.30 46.91 11.94
C ALA A 157 -6.98 47.51 10.56
N ALA A 158 -5.86 47.10 9.94
CA ALA A 158 -5.53 47.51 8.57
C ALA A 158 -5.98 46.42 7.57
N GLY A 159 -6.42 46.86 6.40
CA GLY A 159 -6.75 45.96 5.27
C GLY A 159 -8.05 45.15 5.47
N PRO A 160 -8.03 43.82 5.26
CA PRO A 160 -9.25 42.96 5.27
C PRO A 160 -10.05 42.99 6.56
N ALA A 161 -9.40 43.17 7.71
CA ALA A 161 -10.05 43.27 9.01
C ALA A 161 -11.00 44.47 9.10
N GLN A 162 -10.69 45.57 8.42
CA GLN A 162 -11.53 46.76 8.36
C GLN A 162 -12.82 46.52 7.60
N GLU A 163 -12.74 45.79 6.47
CA GLU A 163 -13.95 45.42 5.69
C GLU A 163 -14.88 44.51 6.50
N TRP A 164 -14.31 43.56 7.28
CA TRP A 164 -15.08 42.71 8.17
C TRP A 164 -15.86 43.49 9.22
N LEU A 165 -15.24 44.47 9.87
CA LEU A 165 -15.88 45.28 10.88
C LEU A 165 -17.00 46.16 10.31
N ARG A 166 -16.88 46.60 9.04
CA ARG A 166 -17.92 47.38 8.33
C ARG A 166 -19.07 46.50 7.85
N ALA A 167 -18.77 45.30 7.38
CA ALA A 167 -19.77 44.36 6.87
C ALA A 167 -20.54 43.65 8.00
N ASP A 168 -19.95 43.53 9.16
CA ASP A 168 -20.53 42.82 10.32
C ASP A 168 -20.32 43.60 11.64
N PRO A 169 -21.01 44.72 11.85
CA PRO A 169 -20.90 45.50 13.07
C PRO A 169 -21.48 44.82 14.32
N LEU A 170 -22.27 43.75 14.12
CA LEU A 170 -22.96 43.05 15.19
C LEU A 170 -22.27 41.74 15.57
N GLY A 171 -21.20 41.33 14.90
CA GLY A 171 -20.46 40.12 15.21
C GLY A 171 -21.18 38.82 14.79
N LEU A 172 -22.11 38.89 13.85
CA LEU A 172 -22.91 37.74 13.36
C LEU A 172 -22.08 36.69 12.64
N ARG A 173 -20.93 37.10 12.09
CA ARG A 173 -19.97 36.18 11.41
C ARG A 173 -19.58 34.99 12.29
N GLN A 174 -19.44 35.19 13.60
CA GLN A 174 -19.06 34.11 14.50
C GLN A 174 -20.10 32.97 14.45
N HIS A 175 -21.37 33.32 14.32
CA HIS A 175 -22.45 32.34 14.25
C HIS A 175 -22.44 31.60 12.89
N VAL A 176 -22.13 32.30 11.80
CA VAL A 176 -21.97 31.67 10.47
C VAL A 176 -20.73 30.78 10.46
N LEU A 177 -19.62 31.29 10.97
CA LEU A 177 -18.34 30.53 11.01
C LEU A 177 -18.42 29.29 11.93
N SER A 178 -19.21 29.34 13.01
CA SER A 178 -19.39 28.18 13.90
C SER A 178 -20.14 27.00 13.25
N ARG A 179 -20.84 27.25 12.14
CA ARG A 179 -21.50 26.20 11.34
C ARG A 179 -20.60 25.58 10.32
N LEU A 180 -19.51 26.27 9.97
CA LEU A 180 -18.56 25.71 9.02
C LEU A 180 -17.89 24.48 9.67
N PRO A 181 -17.75 23.36 8.96
CA PRO A 181 -17.07 22.17 9.46
C PRO A 181 -15.55 22.38 9.50
N VAL A 182 -15.09 23.58 9.89
CA VAL A 182 -13.69 24.02 9.86
C VAL A 182 -12.83 23.24 10.85
N GLU A 183 -13.41 22.79 11.96
CA GLU A 183 -12.70 21.93 12.93
C GLU A 183 -12.20 20.61 12.28
N HIS A 184 -12.78 20.22 11.14
CA HIS A 184 -12.42 19.03 10.37
C HIS A 184 -11.66 19.37 9.09
N ALA A 185 -11.71 20.63 8.63
CA ALA A 185 -11.02 21.09 7.41
C ALA A 185 -9.63 21.69 7.65
N GLY A 186 -9.23 21.88 8.91
CA GLY A 186 -7.93 22.43 9.30
C GLY A 186 -8.03 23.59 10.29
N ALA A 187 -6.89 24.01 10.85
CA ALA A 187 -6.82 25.14 11.76
C ALA A 187 -7.11 26.46 11.04
N MET A 188 -7.83 27.39 11.69
CA MET A 188 -8.09 28.73 11.14
C MET A 188 -6.76 29.47 10.91
N PRO A 189 -6.60 30.15 9.78
CA PRO A 189 -5.40 30.91 9.51
C PRO A 189 -5.30 32.15 10.40
N ASP A 190 -4.07 32.49 10.78
CA ASP A 190 -3.78 33.82 11.37
C ASP A 190 -4.18 34.89 10.37
N PRO A 191 -5.00 35.87 10.76
CA PRO A 191 -5.55 36.88 9.83
C PRO A 191 -4.48 37.75 9.17
N VAL A 192 -3.28 37.86 9.76
CA VAL A 192 -2.18 38.67 9.25
C VAL A 192 -1.26 37.86 8.35
N LEU A 193 -0.98 36.60 8.76
CA LEU A 193 0.00 35.74 8.07
C LEU A 193 -0.63 34.91 6.97
N GLY A 194 -1.94 34.66 7.02
CA GLY A 194 -2.65 33.79 6.06
C GLY A 194 -2.27 32.32 6.15
N TYR A 195 -1.65 31.91 7.26
CA TYR A 195 -1.32 30.51 7.58
C TYR A 195 -1.94 30.12 8.93
N PRO A 196 -2.34 28.88 9.11
CA PRO A 196 -2.64 28.37 10.45
C PRO A 196 -1.38 28.42 11.32
N VAL A 197 -1.53 29.01 12.52
CA VAL A 197 -0.45 29.13 13.51
C VAL A 197 -0.94 28.53 14.83
N SER A 198 -0.09 27.78 15.52
CA SER A 198 -0.41 27.21 16.83
C SER A 198 -0.62 28.30 17.88
N ALA A 199 -1.35 27.97 18.95
CA ALA A 199 -1.67 28.93 20.01
C ALA A 199 -0.41 29.51 20.70
N ASP A 200 0.69 28.77 20.75
CA ASP A 200 1.98 29.22 21.29
C ASP A 200 2.84 30.01 20.29
N GLY A 201 2.40 30.11 19.03
CA GLY A 201 3.10 30.81 17.96
C GLY A 201 4.41 30.15 17.50
N LYS A 202 4.65 28.89 17.89
CA LYS A 202 5.86 28.14 17.55
C LYS A 202 5.74 27.28 16.29
N HIS A 203 4.52 26.95 15.88
CA HIS A 203 4.23 26.09 14.73
C HIS A 203 3.41 26.85 13.68
N LEU A 204 3.69 26.58 12.42
CA LEU A 204 2.96 27.08 11.26
C LEU A 204 2.67 25.91 10.31
N LEU A 205 1.42 25.75 9.90
CA LEU A 205 0.98 24.70 9.00
C LEU A 205 0.92 25.22 7.56
N LEU A 206 1.77 24.66 6.70
CA LEU A 206 1.70 24.83 5.26
C LEU A 206 1.00 23.62 4.66
N VAL A 207 -0.06 23.83 3.90
CA VAL A 207 -0.80 22.78 3.21
C VAL A 207 -0.58 22.92 1.70
N LEU A 208 -0.15 21.84 1.06
CA LEU A 208 0.06 21.78 -0.38
C LEU A 208 -0.91 20.78 -1.01
N ARG A 209 -1.44 21.13 -2.18
CA ARG A 209 -2.19 20.22 -3.06
C ARG A 209 -1.26 19.79 -4.19
N PRO A 210 -0.78 18.55 -4.19
CA PRO A 210 -0.03 18.00 -5.30
C PRO A 210 -0.86 17.98 -6.59
N ALA A 211 -0.24 18.27 -7.71
CA ALA A 211 -0.89 18.26 -9.02
C ALA A 211 -1.13 16.85 -9.58
N HIS A 212 -0.40 15.87 -9.05
CA HIS A 212 -0.43 14.48 -9.53
C HIS A 212 -1.06 13.55 -8.49
N SER A 213 -1.65 12.46 -8.97
CA SER A 213 -2.25 11.42 -8.13
C SER A 213 -1.22 10.77 -7.19
N LEU A 214 -1.68 10.27 -6.03
CA LEU A 214 -0.93 9.46 -5.07
C LEU A 214 -0.26 8.22 -5.71
N HIS A 215 -0.82 7.74 -6.83
CA HIS A 215 -0.34 6.55 -7.54
C HIS A 215 0.80 6.87 -8.52
N ASP A 216 1.02 8.13 -8.91
CA ASP A 216 2.21 8.52 -9.66
C ASP A 216 3.41 8.66 -8.71
N VAL A 217 4.02 7.51 -8.46
CA VAL A 217 5.16 7.39 -7.55
C VAL A 217 6.35 8.25 -8.00
N SER A 218 6.53 8.40 -9.31
CA SER A 218 7.62 9.20 -9.86
C SER A 218 7.39 10.69 -9.63
N ALA A 219 6.16 11.14 -9.78
CA ALA A 219 5.78 12.51 -9.44
C ALA A 219 5.85 12.76 -7.93
N ALA A 220 5.39 11.80 -7.12
CA ALA A 220 5.50 11.88 -5.66
C ALA A 220 6.95 12.00 -5.19
N ALA A 221 7.87 11.21 -5.78
CA ALA A 221 9.29 11.29 -5.45
C ALA A 221 9.89 12.66 -5.82
N ARG A 222 9.62 13.15 -7.05
CA ARG A 222 10.09 14.50 -7.49
C ARG A 222 9.54 15.61 -6.59
N LEU A 223 8.28 15.53 -6.22
CA LEU A 223 7.66 16.49 -5.29
C LEU A 223 8.36 16.47 -3.94
N MET A 224 8.60 15.29 -3.37
CA MET A 224 9.27 15.17 -2.08
C MET A 224 10.72 15.69 -2.13
N ASP A 225 11.44 15.41 -3.21
CA ASP A 225 12.80 15.94 -3.42
C ASP A 225 12.77 17.48 -3.51
N ALA A 226 11.82 18.07 -4.25
CA ALA A 226 11.65 19.51 -4.37
C ALA A 226 11.29 20.15 -3.00
N VAL A 227 10.36 19.55 -2.25
CA VAL A 227 9.98 20.01 -0.90
C VAL A 227 11.18 19.97 0.05
N HIS A 228 11.93 18.87 0.09
CA HIS A 228 13.11 18.76 0.94
C HIS A 228 14.22 19.74 0.55
N ALA A 229 14.46 19.92 -0.75
CA ALA A 229 15.45 20.88 -1.24
C ALA A 229 15.06 22.32 -0.86
N SER A 230 13.77 22.68 -1.01
CA SER A 230 13.23 23.97 -0.62
C SER A 230 13.31 24.19 0.89
N MET A 231 13.00 23.18 1.70
CA MET A 231 13.17 23.22 3.15
C MET A 231 14.63 23.48 3.53
N GLN A 232 15.59 22.76 2.95
CA GLN A 232 17.02 22.94 3.22
C GLN A 232 17.51 24.34 2.84
N LYS A 233 16.95 24.95 1.80
CA LYS A 233 17.34 26.27 1.30
C LYS A 233 16.79 27.42 2.16
N HIS A 234 15.55 27.29 2.65
CA HIS A 234 14.82 28.40 3.25
C HIS A 234 14.63 28.31 4.76
N LEU A 235 14.79 27.12 5.37
CA LEU A 235 14.73 27.00 6.81
C LEU A 235 16.05 27.41 7.47
N ALA A 236 15.98 28.32 8.44
CA ALA A 236 17.11 28.66 9.28
C ALA A 236 17.51 27.47 10.19
N PRO A 237 18.75 27.44 10.73
CA PRO A 237 19.24 26.31 11.53
C PRO A 237 18.42 25.99 12.78
N ASP A 238 17.66 26.95 13.29
CA ASP A 238 16.77 26.81 14.45
C ASP A 238 15.32 26.47 14.04
N MET A 239 15.04 26.30 12.76
CA MET A 239 13.75 25.92 12.22
C MET A 239 13.79 24.48 11.73
N GLN A 240 12.69 23.78 11.92
CA GLN A 240 12.51 22.42 11.44
C GLN A 240 11.17 22.30 10.72
N GLY A 241 11.04 21.29 9.86
CA GLY A 241 9.80 21.00 9.16
C GLY A 241 9.47 19.51 9.21
N LEU A 242 8.21 19.22 9.48
CA LEU A 242 7.65 17.88 9.50
C LEU A 242 6.66 17.73 8.34
N VAL A 243 6.95 16.83 7.41
CA VAL A 243 6.11 16.58 6.23
C VAL A 243 5.24 15.35 6.49
N VAL A 244 3.92 15.47 6.33
CA VAL A 244 2.96 14.37 6.50
C VAL A 244 1.99 14.35 5.32
N GLY A 245 1.79 13.19 4.71
CA GLY A 245 0.83 13.02 3.60
C GLY A 245 1.07 11.74 2.81
N GLY A 246 0.08 11.37 2.01
CA GLY A 246 0.12 10.14 1.22
C GLY A 246 1.25 10.10 0.19
N HIS A 247 1.56 11.22 -0.46
CA HIS A 247 2.67 11.33 -1.43
C HIS A 247 4.02 11.04 -0.80
N ARG A 248 4.25 11.46 0.45
CA ARG A 248 5.47 11.09 1.19
C ARG A 248 5.54 9.58 1.40
N HIS A 249 4.41 8.95 1.77
CA HIS A 249 4.37 7.50 1.92
C HIS A 249 4.69 6.78 0.61
N SER A 250 4.05 7.18 -0.50
CA SER A 250 4.30 6.59 -1.83
C SER A 250 5.77 6.74 -2.25
N ALA A 251 6.35 7.92 -2.07
CA ALA A 251 7.76 8.17 -2.40
C ALA A 251 8.71 7.31 -1.55
N VAL A 252 8.53 7.26 -0.22
CA VAL A 252 9.36 6.47 0.70
C VAL A 252 9.22 4.98 0.41
N ASN A 253 7.98 4.50 0.20
CA ASN A 253 7.72 3.08 -0.09
C ASN A 253 8.42 2.64 -1.38
N ALA A 254 8.33 3.43 -2.45
CA ALA A 254 8.99 3.16 -3.71
C ALA A 254 10.51 3.18 -3.60
N GLN A 255 11.06 4.18 -2.91
CA GLN A 255 12.51 4.28 -2.70
C GLN A 255 13.05 3.06 -1.93
N VAL A 256 12.33 2.61 -0.90
CA VAL A 256 12.71 1.43 -0.14
C VAL A 256 12.64 0.18 -1.02
N ILE A 257 11.55 -0.02 -1.78
CA ILE A 257 11.42 -1.16 -2.71
C ILE A 257 12.56 -1.14 -3.74
N GLN A 258 12.83 0.00 -4.37
CA GLN A 258 13.90 0.12 -5.38
C GLN A 258 15.27 -0.20 -4.77
N ARG A 259 15.55 0.30 -3.58
CA ARG A 259 16.80 0.00 -2.86
C ARG A 259 16.91 -1.47 -2.50
N ASP A 260 15.83 -2.07 -1.99
CA ASP A 260 15.81 -3.49 -1.65
C ASP A 260 16.04 -4.34 -2.89
N VAL A 261 15.33 -4.09 -4.01
CA VAL A 261 15.51 -4.81 -5.27
C VAL A 261 16.96 -4.71 -5.74
N THR A 262 17.53 -3.51 -5.76
CA THR A 262 18.91 -3.29 -6.20
C THR A 262 19.91 -4.05 -5.30
N ASN A 263 19.73 -3.97 -3.99
CA ASN A 263 20.60 -4.66 -3.04
C ASN A 263 20.47 -6.19 -3.15
N ILE A 264 19.24 -6.70 -3.24
CA ILE A 264 18.98 -8.15 -3.36
C ILE A 264 19.64 -8.68 -4.64
N VAL A 265 19.41 -8.04 -5.78
CA VAL A 265 20.02 -8.47 -7.05
C VAL A 265 21.54 -8.42 -6.97
N PHE A 266 22.12 -7.34 -6.44
CA PHE A 266 23.56 -7.19 -6.32
C PHE A 266 24.19 -8.27 -5.41
N PHE A 267 23.65 -8.44 -4.20
CA PHE A 267 24.20 -9.42 -3.24
C PHE A 267 23.90 -10.86 -3.67
N SER A 268 22.78 -11.14 -4.33
CA SER A 268 22.49 -12.46 -4.91
C SER A 268 23.51 -12.81 -6.00
N MET A 269 23.78 -11.90 -6.93
CA MET A 269 24.79 -12.11 -7.97
C MET A 269 26.17 -12.30 -7.39
N LEU A 270 26.55 -11.53 -6.38
CA LEU A 270 27.82 -11.71 -5.67
C LEU A 270 27.88 -13.08 -4.99
N GLY A 271 26.78 -13.49 -4.32
CA GLY A 271 26.65 -14.80 -3.70
C GLY A 271 26.78 -15.94 -4.71
N PHE A 272 26.13 -15.85 -5.85
CA PHE A 272 26.27 -16.85 -6.93
C PHE A 272 27.71 -16.95 -7.41
N VAL A 273 28.38 -15.81 -7.66
CA VAL A 273 29.81 -15.81 -8.05
C VAL A 273 30.65 -16.52 -6.99
N LEU A 274 30.46 -16.21 -5.70
CA LEU A 274 31.20 -16.82 -4.61
C LEU A 274 30.94 -18.33 -4.50
N VAL A 275 29.67 -18.76 -4.51
CA VAL A 275 29.29 -20.19 -4.45
C VAL A 275 29.92 -20.95 -5.61
N TYR A 276 29.86 -20.42 -6.81
CA TYR A 276 30.41 -21.07 -7.99
C TYR A 276 31.93 -21.07 -8.01
N ALA A 277 32.57 -19.99 -7.63
CA ALA A 277 34.03 -19.93 -7.56
C ALA A 277 34.60 -20.90 -6.55
N LEU A 278 33.92 -21.11 -5.42
CA LEU A 278 34.37 -21.98 -4.34
C LEU A 278 34.05 -23.47 -4.59
N LEU A 279 32.83 -23.75 -5.06
CA LEU A 279 32.29 -25.13 -5.07
C LEU A 279 32.23 -25.77 -6.47
N VAL A 280 31.99 -25.00 -7.53
CA VAL A 280 31.82 -25.55 -8.88
C VAL A 280 33.14 -25.57 -9.66
N ARG A 281 33.93 -24.48 -9.61
CA ARG A 281 35.28 -24.36 -10.20
C ARG A 281 35.36 -24.85 -11.65
N SER A 282 34.40 -24.49 -12.49
CA SER A 282 34.26 -24.93 -13.87
C SER A 282 34.01 -23.75 -14.80
N ARG A 283 34.49 -23.80 -16.03
CA ARG A 283 34.16 -22.80 -17.09
C ARG A 283 32.65 -22.78 -17.44
N GLY A 284 31.95 -23.89 -17.17
CA GLY A 284 30.49 -23.98 -17.34
C GLY A 284 29.70 -23.03 -16.42
N VAL A 285 30.32 -22.47 -15.37
CA VAL A 285 29.73 -21.45 -14.50
C VAL A 285 29.19 -20.24 -15.27
N LEU A 286 29.88 -19.84 -16.36
CA LEU A 286 29.40 -18.70 -17.17
C LEU A 286 28.00 -18.95 -17.75
N TRP A 287 27.70 -20.19 -18.14
CA TRP A 287 26.38 -20.56 -18.61
C TRP A 287 25.35 -20.60 -17.49
N LEU A 288 25.72 -21.06 -16.29
CA LEU A 288 24.86 -21.05 -15.11
C LEU A 288 24.45 -19.61 -14.77
N MET A 289 25.39 -18.66 -14.81
CA MET A 289 25.10 -17.24 -14.54
C MET A 289 24.17 -16.57 -15.56
N LEU A 290 24.06 -17.09 -16.78
CA LEU A 290 23.15 -16.57 -17.79
C LEU A 290 21.70 -17.03 -17.58
N VAL A 291 21.46 -18.12 -16.85
CA VAL A 291 20.13 -18.68 -16.62
C VAL A 291 19.22 -17.69 -15.88
N PRO A 292 19.63 -17.10 -14.73
CA PRO A 292 18.81 -16.10 -14.06
C PRO A 292 18.48 -14.89 -14.94
N ALA A 293 19.44 -14.37 -15.70
CA ALA A 293 19.25 -13.21 -16.57
C ALA A 293 18.23 -13.48 -17.68
N PHE A 294 18.32 -14.68 -18.30
CA PHE A 294 17.34 -15.10 -19.30
C PHE A 294 15.96 -15.31 -18.69
N ALA A 295 15.89 -16.00 -17.55
CA ALA A 295 14.63 -16.28 -16.86
C ALA A 295 13.94 -14.98 -16.41
N ALA A 296 14.71 -14.00 -15.90
CA ALA A 296 14.20 -12.68 -15.56
C ALA A 296 13.61 -11.95 -16.77
N SER A 297 14.37 -11.90 -17.87
CA SER A 297 13.93 -11.22 -19.10
C SER A 297 12.66 -11.86 -19.65
N PHE A 298 12.61 -13.21 -19.66
CA PHE A 298 11.44 -13.96 -20.11
C PHE A 298 10.22 -13.70 -19.22
N ALA A 299 10.40 -13.71 -17.90
CA ALA A 299 9.31 -13.48 -16.95
C ALA A 299 8.79 -12.03 -17.03
N LEU A 300 9.67 -11.03 -17.02
CA LEU A 300 9.28 -9.63 -17.16
C LEU A 300 8.60 -9.35 -18.50
N GLY A 301 9.16 -9.83 -19.59
CA GLY A 301 8.56 -9.67 -20.92
C GLY A 301 7.24 -10.42 -21.06
N GLY A 302 7.11 -11.61 -20.46
CA GLY A 302 5.86 -12.36 -20.39
C GLY A 302 4.80 -11.63 -19.55
N MET A 303 5.20 -11.07 -18.43
CA MET A 303 4.31 -10.25 -17.57
C MET A 303 3.80 -9.01 -18.31
N THR A 304 4.63 -8.36 -19.13
CA THR A 304 4.18 -7.21 -19.96
C THR A 304 3.03 -7.56 -20.90
N LEU A 305 2.97 -8.81 -21.35
CA LEU A 305 1.86 -9.30 -22.20
C LEU A 305 0.60 -9.65 -21.39
N LEU A 306 0.77 -10.08 -20.13
CA LEU A 306 -0.34 -10.50 -19.26
C LEU A 306 -0.88 -9.35 -18.41
N SER A 307 0.01 -8.50 -17.91
CA SER A 307 -0.30 -7.34 -17.08
C SER A 307 0.79 -6.28 -17.30
N PRO A 308 0.51 -5.19 -18.02
CA PRO A 308 1.52 -4.18 -18.34
C PRO A 308 2.03 -3.42 -17.10
N VAL A 309 1.30 -3.53 -15.98
CA VAL A 309 1.65 -2.91 -14.70
C VAL A 309 1.97 -4.01 -13.70
N LEU A 310 3.16 -3.97 -13.12
CA LEU A 310 3.64 -4.95 -12.13
C LEU A 310 3.81 -4.30 -10.76
N SER A 311 3.21 -4.89 -9.73
CA SER A 311 3.35 -4.37 -8.36
C SER A 311 4.81 -4.42 -7.90
N GLY A 312 5.24 -3.39 -7.16
CA GLY A 312 6.59 -3.30 -6.61
C GLY A 312 6.95 -4.50 -5.73
N LEU A 313 5.96 -5.08 -5.03
CA LEU A 313 6.14 -6.31 -4.26
C LEU A 313 6.47 -7.51 -5.16
N ALA A 314 5.70 -7.70 -6.25
CA ALA A 314 5.95 -8.78 -7.20
C ALA A 314 7.32 -8.62 -7.88
N LEU A 315 7.74 -7.38 -8.15
CA LEU A 315 9.07 -7.08 -8.69
C LEU A 315 10.18 -7.39 -7.67
N GLY A 316 10.02 -6.92 -6.43
CA GLY A 316 11.00 -7.13 -5.34
C GLY A 316 11.18 -8.60 -5.00
N PHE A 317 10.09 -9.33 -4.90
CA PHE A 317 10.13 -10.77 -4.70
C PHE A 317 10.64 -11.52 -5.95
N GLY A 318 10.22 -11.08 -7.14
CA GLY A 318 10.66 -11.65 -8.41
C GLY A 318 12.18 -11.64 -8.59
N ALA A 319 12.85 -10.60 -8.09
CA ALA A 319 14.31 -10.53 -8.07
C ALA A 319 14.93 -11.70 -7.27
N SER A 320 14.27 -12.20 -6.24
CA SER A 320 14.74 -13.32 -5.43
C SER A 320 14.42 -14.69 -6.06
N VAL A 321 13.33 -14.83 -6.80
CA VAL A 321 12.94 -16.09 -7.48
C VAL A 321 13.98 -16.53 -8.53
N LEU A 322 14.85 -15.62 -8.98
CA LEU A 322 15.93 -15.93 -9.90
C LEU A 322 16.84 -17.06 -9.37
N GLY A 323 17.04 -17.16 -8.04
CA GLY A 323 17.80 -18.24 -7.43
C GLY A 323 17.18 -19.62 -7.63
N VAL A 324 15.84 -19.71 -7.71
CA VAL A 324 15.14 -20.99 -7.91
C VAL A 324 15.21 -21.45 -9.37
N ALA A 325 15.16 -20.52 -10.33
CA ALA A 325 15.29 -20.86 -11.74
C ALA A 325 16.63 -21.52 -12.09
N GLU A 326 17.65 -21.22 -11.29
CA GLU A 326 19.00 -21.73 -11.45
C GLU A 326 19.17 -23.17 -10.94
N ASP A 327 18.37 -23.63 -10.00
CA ASP A 327 18.48 -24.94 -9.37
C ASP A 327 18.48 -26.08 -10.38
N TYR A 328 17.62 -26.04 -11.38
CA TYR A 328 17.57 -27.04 -12.45
C TYR A 328 18.86 -27.08 -13.26
N ALA A 329 19.48 -25.92 -13.48
CA ALA A 329 20.74 -25.81 -14.20
C ALA A 329 21.93 -26.36 -13.39
N VAL A 330 21.94 -26.15 -12.08
CA VAL A 330 22.95 -26.69 -11.14
C VAL A 330 22.87 -28.22 -11.13
N HIS A 331 21.68 -28.77 -10.95
CA HIS A 331 21.47 -30.23 -11.01
C HIS A 331 21.92 -30.85 -12.34
N MET A 332 21.54 -30.22 -13.46
CA MET A 332 21.97 -30.65 -14.80
C MET A 332 23.50 -30.60 -14.96
N HIS A 333 24.14 -29.52 -14.43
CA HIS A 333 25.59 -29.36 -14.48
C HIS A 333 26.33 -30.52 -13.79
N PHE A 334 25.93 -30.85 -12.56
CA PHE A 334 26.59 -31.94 -11.81
C PHE A 334 26.29 -33.31 -12.43
N ALA A 335 25.09 -33.52 -12.96
CA ALA A 335 24.73 -34.76 -13.64
C ALA A 335 25.56 -34.98 -14.93
N LEU A 336 25.77 -33.94 -15.75
CA LEU A 336 26.60 -33.99 -16.95
C LEU A 336 28.09 -34.27 -16.65
N ARG A 337 28.54 -33.99 -15.41
CA ARG A 337 29.91 -34.31 -14.93
C ARG A 337 30.05 -35.70 -14.27
N SER A 338 28.99 -36.51 -14.28
CA SER A 338 29.02 -37.87 -13.73
C SER A 338 29.86 -38.88 -14.54
N GLY A 339 30.33 -38.49 -15.73
CA GLY A 339 31.11 -39.35 -16.65
C GLY A 339 30.24 -40.26 -17.50
N GLN A 340 28.93 -40.16 -17.44
CA GLN A 340 28.01 -40.89 -18.30
C GLN A 340 27.79 -40.13 -19.68
N SER A 341 27.22 -40.83 -20.68
CA SER A 341 26.84 -40.19 -21.93
C SER A 341 25.72 -39.16 -21.69
N THR A 342 25.70 -38.05 -22.45
CA THR A 342 24.70 -37.01 -22.31
C THR A 342 23.27 -37.53 -22.44
N GLU A 343 23.06 -38.49 -23.34
CA GLU A 343 21.76 -39.13 -23.55
C GLU A 343 21.31 -39.92 -22.29
N ASN A 344 22.23 -40.70 -21.68
CA ASN A 344 21.94 -41.41 -20.42
C ASN A 344 21.65 -40.44 -19.27
N VAL A 345 22.43 -39.35 -19.16
CA VAL A 345 22.18 -38.31 -18.16
C VAL A 345 20.79 -37.71 -18.35
N LEU A 346 20.43 -37.30 -19.54
CA LEU A 346 19.11 -36.74 -19.83
C LEU A 346 17.97 -37.70 -19.49
N GLU A 347 18.15 -39.02 -19.81
CA GLU A 347 17.15 -40.03 -19.47
C GLU A 347 16.90 -40.20 -17.97
N HIS A 348 17.96 -40.11 -17.15
CA HIS A 348 17.85 -40.37 -15.70
C HIS A 348 17.54 -39.12 -14.86
N ILE A 349 18.09 -37.93 -15.22
CA ILE A 349 17.94 -36.75 -14.41
C ILE A 349 16.68 -35.92 -14.76
N THR A 350 16.22 -35.98 -16.05
CA THR A 350 15.08 -35.18 -16.47
C THR A 350 13.78 -35.53 -15.74
N PRO A 351 13.42 -36.83 -15.49
CA PRO A 351 12.20 -37.16 -14.78
C PRO A 351 12.11 -36.58 -13.38
N PRO A 352 13.11 -36.73 -12.48
CA PRO A 352 13.05 -36.11 -11.16
C PRO A 352 13.09 -34.57 -11.23
N LEU A 353 13.86 -33.95 -12.14
CA LEU A 353 13.87 -32.50 -12.31
C LEU A 353 12.51 -31.98 -12.83
N PHE A 354 11.86 -32.68 -13.77
CA PHE A 354 10.54 -32.31 -14.23
C PHE A 354 9.49 -32.43 -13.13
N GLN A 355 9.62 -33.47 -12.28
CA GLN A 355 8.75 -33.63 -11.13
C GLN A 355 8.95 -32.50 -10.10
N GLY A 356 10.21 -32.11 -9.82
CA GLY A 356 10.52 -30.96 -8.98
C GLY A 356 9.93 -29.67 -9.54
N TYR A 357 10.10 -29.44 -10.86
CA TYR A 357 9.46 -28.32 -11.55
C TYR A 357 7.94 -28.30 -11.36
N LEU A 358 7.26 -29.46 -11.55
CA LEU A 358 5.80 -29.55 -11.37
C LEU A 358 5.36 -29.24 -9.94
N VAL A 359 6.10 -29.73 -8.95
CA VAL A 359 5.80 -29.48 -7.53
C VAL A 359 6.02 -28.01 -7.18
N ASN A 360 7.12 -27.41 -7.60
CA ASN A 360 7.37 -25.98 -7.43
C ASN A 360 6.30 -25.16 -8.14
N ALA A 361 5.99 -25.48 -9.40
CA ALA A 361 4.96 -24.80 -10.17
C ALA A 361 3.57 -24.94 -9.54
N SER A 362 3.25 -26.08 -8.90
CA SER A 362 1.98 -26.27 -8.21
C SER A 362 1.81 -25.35 -7.00
N GLY A 363 2.90 -25.12 -6.25
CA GLY A 363 2.92 -24.17 -5.13
C GLY A 363 2.56 -22.76 -5.59
N PHE A 364 3.19 -22.29 -6.66
CA PHE A 364 2.86 -21.00 -7.26
C PHE A 364 1.48 -20.98 -7.94
N ALA A 365 1.06 -22.07 -8.58
CA ALA A 365 -0.25 -22.16 -9.21
C ALA A 365 -1.39 -22.02 -8.18
N VAL A 366 -1.21 -22.54 -6.96
CA VAL A 366 -2.16 -22.34 -5.87
C VAL A 366 -2.26 -20.86 -5.48
N LEU A 367 -1.15 -20.09 -5.52
CA LEU A 367 -1.17 -18.65 -5.24
C LEU A 367 -1.92 -17.84 -6.30
N LEU A 368 -2.18 -18.39 -7.51
CA LEU A 368 -3.07 -17.74 -8.48
C LEU A 368 -4.53 -17.66 -8.00
N LEU A 369 -4.89 -18.49 -7.02
CA LEU A 369 -6.22 -18.49 -6.37
C LEU A 369 -6.33 -17.43 -5.27
N SER A 370 -5.24 -16.73 -4.96
CA SER A 370 -5.25 -15.63 -3.98
C SER A 370 -6.20 -14.52 -4.42
N GLY A 371 -6.94 -13.96 -3.49
CA GLY A 371 -7.74 -12.75 -3.71
C GLY A 371 -6.89 -11.49 -3.90
N ILE A 372 -5.58 -11.53 -3.59
CA ILE A 372 -4.69 -10.37 -3.58
C ILE A 372 -3.95 -10.25 -4.92
N PRO A 373 -4.16 -9.15 -5.69
CA PRO A 373 -3.54 -8.97 -7.00
C PRO A 373 -2.01 -9.08 -6.99
N ALA A 374 -1.33 -8.49 -6.01
CA ALA A 374 0.13 -8.57 -5.90
C ALA A 374 0.64 -10.00 -5.72
N VAL A 375 -0.09 -10.85 -4.97
CA VAL A 375 0.26 -12.28 -4.78
C VAL A 375 0.04 -13.07 -6.07
N ARG A 376 -1.03 -12.79 -6.82
CA ARG A 376 -1.25 -13.43 -8.14
C ARG A 376 -0.20 -13.02 -9.17
N GLN A 377 0.17 -11.73 -9.21
CA GLN A 377 1.24 -11.25 -10.09
C GLN A 377 2.58 -11.90 -9.75
N LEU A 378 2.89 -12.03 -8.48
CA LEU A 378 4.06 -12.75 -7.97
C LEU A 378 4.05 -14.21 -8.43
N ALA A 379 2.91 -14.90 -8.30
CA ALA A 379 2.76 -16.29 -8.73
C ALA A 379 2.96 -16.45 -10.25
N MET A 380 2.36 -15.57 -11.06
CA MET A 380 2.55 -15.58 -12.52
C MET A 380 4.01 -15.33 -12.90
N PHE A 381 4.66 -14.33 -12.27
CA PHE A 381 6.07 -14.04 -12.51
C PHE A 381 6.95 -15.23 -12.17
N ALA A 382 6.74 -15.87 -11.02
CA ALA A 382 7.48 -17.04 -10.59
C ALA A 382 7.28 -18.24 -11.51
N LEU A 383 6.06 -18.52 -11.96
CA LEU A 383 5.77 -19.60 -12.92
C LEU A 383 6.50 -19.39 -14.25
N LEU A 384 6.52 -18.16 -14.77
CA LEU A 384 7.26 -17.82 -15.99
C LEU A 384 8.77 -18.00 -15.78
N THR A 385 9.30 -17.53 -14.66
CA THR A 385 10.72 -17.65 -14.30
C THR A 385 11.16 -19.12 -14.20
N LEU A 386 10.40 -19.94 -13.48
CA LEU A 386 10.67 -21.38 -13.32
C LEU A 386 10.60 -22.12 -14.64
N SER A 387 9.58 -21.82 -15.47
CA SER A 387 9.41 -22.45 -16.77
C SER A 387 10.58 -22.15 -17.71
N ALA A 388 11.04 -20.89 -17.73
CA ALA A 388 12.19 -20.48 -18.50
C ALA A 388 13.49 -21.13 -18.01
N GLY A 389 13.71 -21.15 -16.68
CA GLY A 389 14.88 -21.79 -16.07
C GLY A 389 14.94 -23.29 -16.36
N PHE A 390 13.82 -24.00 -16.17
CA PHE A 390 13.72 -25.43 -16.49
C PHE A 390 13.97 -25.70 -17.98
N ALA A 391 13.35 -24.94 -18.89
CA ALA A 391 13.53 -25.11 -20.32
C ALA A 391 15.00 -24.89 -20.72
N LEU A 392 15.66 -23.86 -20.21
CA LEU A 392 17.08 -23.63 -20.45
C LEU A 392 17.95 -24.78 -19.93
N ALA A 393 17.69 -25.23 -18.70
CA ALA A 393 18.48 -26.29 -18.07
C ALA A 393 18.43 -27.60 -18.85
N VAL A 394 17.26 -27.97 -19.39
CA VAL A 394 17.06 -29.26 -20.07
C VAL A 394 17.35 -29.19 -21.57
N ILE A 395 17.06 -28.06 -22.22
CA ILE A 395 17.15 -27.94 -23.70
C ILE A 395 18.51 -27.36 -24.14
N VAL A 396 18.94 -26.28 -23.46
CA VAL A 396 20.09 -25.49 -23.96
C VAL A 396 21.40 -25.92 -23.33
N LEU A 397 21.45 -26.08 -22.01
CA LEU A 397 22.68 -26.36 -21.26
C LEU A 397 23.41 -27.64 -21.74
N PRO A 398 22.72 -28.77 -22.05
CA PRO A 398 23.41 -29.97 -22.51
C PRO A 398 24.16 -29.82 -23.85
N VAL A 399 23.82 -28.80 -24.63
CA VAL A 399 24.44 -28.52 -25.93
C VAL A 399 25.54 -27.45 -25.87
N CYS A 400 25.62 -26.73 -24.73
CA CYS A 400 26.58 -25.64 -24.57
C CYS A 400 28.03 -26.15 -24.55
N PRO A 401 28.96 -25.48 -25.29
CA PRO A 401 30.40 -25.75 -25.18
C PRO A 401 30.85 -25.44 -23.74
N TRP A 402 31.90 -26.16 -23.28
CA TRP A 402 32.48 -26.07 -21.94
C TRP A 402 31.65 -26.69 -20.80
N PHE A 403 30.43 -27.18 -21.05
CA PHE A 403 29.70 -27.97 -20.05
C PHE A 403 30.29 -29.40 -19.92
N ASN A 404 30.89 -29.93 -21.00
CA ASN A 404 31.62 -31.20 -20.99
C ASN A 404 33.03 -31.02 -20.43
N THR A 405 33.13 -30.61 -19.18
CA THR A 405 34.41 -30.59 -18.45
C THR A 405 34.76 -32.00 -17.92
N PRO A 406 36.05 -32.27 -17.61
CA PRO A 406 36.46 -33.58 -17.13
C PRO A 406 35.57 -34.10 -15.99
N PRO A 407 35.26 -35.40 -15.98
CA PRO A 407 34.40 -35.99 -14.95
C PRO A 407 34.99 -35.69 -13.57
N LEU A 408 34.14 -35.35 -12.60
CA LEU A 408 34.54 -35.31 -11.22
C LEU A 408 34.95 -36.74 -10.78
N PRO A 409 35.97 -36.91 -9.93
CA PRO A 409 36.28 -38.21 -9.41
C PRO A 409 35.08 -38.70 -8.57
N VAL A 410 34.23 -39.47 -9.25
CA VAL A 410 33.11 -40.15 -8.62
C VAL A 410 33.70 -41.38 -7.98
N HIS A 411 33.73 -41.41 -6.65
CA HIS A 411 34.06 -42.65 -5.95
C HIS A 411 33.02 -43.68 -6.37
N LYS A 412 33.46 -44.71 -7.15
CA LYS A 412 32.62 -45.83 -7.60
C LYS A 412 32.20 -46.68 -6.39
N GLN A 413 31.36 -46.14 -5.53
CA GLN A 413 30.63 -46.98 -4.59
C GLN A 413 29.26 -47.22 -5.23
N ASN A 414 29.07 -48.43 -5.76
CA ASN A 414 27.73 -48.97 -5.97
C ASN A 414 27.05 -48.98 -4.61
N THR A 415 26.27 -47.97 -4.33
CA THR A 415 25.42 -47.96 -3.16
C THR A 415 24.26 -48.89 -3.45
N GLU A 416 24.10 -49.90 -2.58
CA GLU A 416 22.93 -50.77 -2.62
C GLU A 416 21.64 -49.94 -2.54
N PRO A 417 20.63 -50.21 -3.38
CA PRO A 417 19.35 -49.52 -3.32
C PRO A 417 18.77 -49.55 -1.90
N ARG A 418 18.24 -48.43 -1.44
CA ARG A 418 17.67 -48.33 -0.11
C ARG A 418 16.14 -48.16 -0.19
N GLN A 419 15.44 -48.81 0.72
CA GLN A 419 13.99 -48.72 0.84
C GLN A 419 13.57 -47.99 2.11
N PRO A 420 12.54 -47.11 2.05
CA PRO A 420 12.00 -46.41 3.22
C PRO A 420 11.54 -47.39 4.31
N ALA A 421 11.92 -47.14 5.56
CA ALA A 421 11.43 -47.90 6.71
C ALA A 421 10.03 -47.40 7.12
N PRO A 422 8.93 -48.14 6.83
CA PRO A 422 7.58 -47.60 6.88
C PRO A 422 7.18 -46.99 8.22
N LEU A 423 7.47 -47.72 9.31
CA LEU A 423 7.09 -47.29 10.65
C LEU A 423 7.83 -46.01 11.09
N ARG A 424 9.14 -45.92 10.77
CA ARG A 424 9.93 -44.69 11.09
C ARG A 424 9.47 -43.47 10.31
N VAL A 425 9.21 -43.63 9.00
CA VAL A 425 8.75 -42.54 8.14
C VAL A 425 7.37 -42.06 8.59
N PHE A 426 6.44 -43.01 8.84
CA PHE A 426 5.11 -42.66 9.32
C PHE A 426 5.14 -41.94 10.68
N ALA A 427 5.94 -42.44 11.64
CA ALA A 427 6.07 -41.81 12.95
C ALA A 427 6.66 -40.38 12.84
N CYS A 428 7.68 -40.19 11.99
CA CYS A 428 8.24 -38.84 11.75
C CYS A 428 7.22 -37.89 11.16
N VAL A 429 6.50 -38.31 10.10
CA VAL A 429 5.49 -37.47 9.44
C VAL A 429 4.35 -37.11 10.41
N SER A 430 3.82 -38.10 11.13
CA SER A 430 2.75 -37.87 12.11
C SER A 430 3.20 -36.96 13.24
N GLY A 431 4.41 -37.16 13.77
CA GLY A 431 4.99 -36.31 14.81
C GLY A 431 5.18 -34.87 14.35
N LEU A 432 5.67 -34.66 13.12
CA LEU A 432 5.83 -33.33 12.55
C LEU A 432 4.48 -32.64 12.28
N LEU A 433 3.47 -33.36 11.80
CA LEU A 433 2.14 -32.80 11.61
C LEU A 433 1.52 -32.35 12.94
N LEU A 434 1.64 -33.16 14.00
CA LEU A 434 1.19 -32.79 15.34
C LEU A 434 1.96 -31.57 15.87
N LEU A 435 3.28 -31.52 15.65
CA LEU A 435 4.10 -30.39 16.04
C LEU A 435 3.71 -29.12 15.28
N CYS A 436 3.51 -29.20 13.96
CA CYS A 436 3.05 -28.06 13.16
C CYS A 436 1.69 -27.56 13.64
N TYR A 437 0.76 -28.45 13.95
CA TYR A 437 -0.54 -28.07 14.47
C TYR A 437 -0.44 -27.35 15.83
N ALA A 438 0.37 -27.91 16.76
CA ALA A 438 0.58 -27.31 18.08
C ALA A 438 1.26 -25.94 18.00
N LEU A 439 2.27 -25.80 17.16
CA LEU A 439 2.97 -24.51 16.97
C LEU A 439 2.08 -23.48 16.29
N PHE A 440 1.29 -23.87 15.28
CA PHE A 440 0.39 -22.98 14.58
C PHE A 440 -0.68 -22.36 15.49
N SER A 441 -1.13 -23.12 16.53
CA SER A 441 -2.10 -22.60 17.50
C SER A 441 -1.53 -21.49 18.41
N ILE A 442 -0.21 -21.34 18.48
CA ILE A 442 0.47 -20.36 19.34
C ILE A 442 0.90 -19.13 18.53
N VAL A 443 1.11 -19.27 17.22
CA VAL A 443 1.58 -18.19 16.34
C VAL A 443 0.54 -17.08 16.24
N ARG A 444 0.98 -15.85 16.55
CA ARG A 444 0.16 -14.64 16.37
C ARG A 444 0.10 -14.27 14.90
N VAL A 445 -1.04 -13.71 14.51
CA VAL A 445 -1.25 -13.20 13.15
C VAL A 445 -1.38 -11.69 13.20
N ASP A 446 -0.68 -10.98 12.32
CA ASP A 446 -0.74 -9.53 12.19
C ASP A 446 -1.08 -9.14 10.74
N VAL A 447 -2.24 -8.52 10.56
CA VAL A 447 -2.71 -7.99 9.26
C VAL A 447 -2.74 -6.47 9.24
N SER A 448 -2.11 -5.82 10.21
CA SER A 448 -2.10 -4.36 10.26
C SER A 448 -1.47 -3.75 9.00
N PRO A 449 -1.94 -2.59 8.54
CA PRO A 449 -1.35 -1.88 7.40
C PRO A 449 0.15 -1.60 7.55
N ARG A 450 0.66 -1.58 8.79
CA ARG A 450 2.09 -1.40 9.11
C ARG A 450 2.97 -2.50 8.53
N THR A 451 2.40 -3.70 8.34
CA THR A 451 3.12 -4.85 7.78
C THR A 451 3.14 -4.86 6.25
N MET A 452 2.39 -3.95 5.60
CA MET A 452 2.19 -3.95 4.15
C MET A 452 3.04 -2.91 3.42
N GLY A 453 3.47 -1.82 4.07
CA GLY A 453 4.22 -0.73 3.43
C GLY A 453 5.39 -0.21 4.23
N ALA A 454 6.44 0.24 3.54
CA ALA A 454 7.61 0.84 4.16
C ALA A 454 7.29 2.24 4.70
N GLY A 455 7.92 2.62 5.81
CA GLY A 455 7.78 3.94 6.42
C GLY A 455 6.47 4.20 7.16
N MET A 456 5.51 3.26 7.16
CA MET A 456 4.21 3.44 7.83
C MET A 456 4.34 3.73 9.33
N ALA A 457 5.25 3.06 10.03
CA ALA A 457 5.49 3.31 11.46
C ALA A 457 6.02 4.72 11.73
N GLN A 458 6.90 5.25 10.84
CA GLN A 458 7.40 6.60 10.95
C GLN A 458 6.33 7.64 10.59
N LEU A 459 5.58 7.40 9.51
CA LEU A 459 4.47 8.26 9.10
C LEU A 459 3.42 8.37 10.22
N GLN A 460 3.11 7.27 10.90
CA GLN A 460 2.19 7.28 12.02
C GLN A 460 2.73 8.11 13.20
N LYS A 461 4.01 7.94 13.58
CA LYS A 461 4.65 8.76 14.61
C LYS A 461 4.63 10.25 14.26
N ASP A 462 4.92 10.56 13.00
CA ASP A 462 4.92 11.92 12.49
C ASP A 462 3.49 12.49 12.45
N GLY A 463 2.49 11.67 12.11
CA GLY A 463 1.08 12.00 12.21
C GLY A 463 0.64 12.24 13.65
N GLU A 464 1.11 11.46 14.62
CA GLU A 464 0.82 11.66 16.06
C GLU A 464 1.41 12.99 16.55
N LYS A 465 2.62 13.37 16.10
CA LYS A 465 3.22 14.68 16.41
C LYS A 465 2.37 15.83 15.84
N LEU A 466 1.97 15.70 14.57
CA LEU A 466 1.10 16.68 13.93
C LEU A 466 -0.23 16.81 14.68
N LYS A 467 -0.84 15.70 15.06
CA LYS A 467 -2.06 15.64 15.88
C LYS A 467 -1.89 16.30 17.24
N ALA A 468 -0.75 16.13 17.90
CA ALA A 468 -0.48 16.73 19.22
C ALA A 468 -0.47 18.26 19.18
N VAL A 469 0.00 18.85 18.08
CA VAL A 469 0.08 20.31 17.90
C VAL A 469 -1.23 20.90 17.39
N TRP A 470 -1.80 20.30 16.35
CA TRP A 470 -2.93 20.88 15.62
C TRP A 470 -4.27 20.35 16.08
N GLY A 471 -4.26 19.39 16.95
CA GLY A 471 -5.44 18.67 17.39
C GLY A 471 -6.01 17.85 16.24
N SER A 472 -6.26 16.59 16.44
CA SER A 472 -7.15 15.84 15.57
C SER A 472 -8.02 15.00 16.47
N ARG A 473 -9.29 15.02 16.21
CA ARG A 473 -10.16 13.97 16.70
C ARG A 473 -9.93 12.78 15.79
N ASP A 474 -9.77 11.61 16.38
CA ASP A 474 -9.87 10.37 15.62
C ASP A 474 -11.29 10.33 15.06
N SER A 475 -11.44 10.80 13.83
CA SER A 475 -12.73 10.84 13.14
C SER A 475 -12.75 9.79 12.07
N ASN A 476 -13.82 9.00 12.04
CA ASN A 476 -14.16 8.18 10.90
C ASN A 476 -14.62 9.10 9.76
N ILE A 477 -14.28 8.75 8.56
CA ILE A 477 -14.81 9.40 7.36
C ILE A 477 -15.88 8.49 6.81
N LEU A 478 -17.08 9.03 6.65
CA LEU A 478 -18.16 8.37 5.93
C LEU A 478 -18.23 8.96 4.53
N VAL A 479 -18.32 8.10 3.54
CA VAL A 479 -18.45 8.50 2.13
C VAL A 479 -19.82 8.07 1.65
N VAL A 480 -20.63 9.03 1.24
CA VAL A 480 -21.94 8.81 0.63
C VAL A 480 -21.77 8.88 -0.88
N GLU A 481 -22.02 7.78 -1.57
CA GLU A 481 -21.86 7.64 -3.02
C GLU A 481 -23.21 7.65 -3.74
N CYS A 482 -23.36 8.55 -4.72
CA CYS A 482 -24.58 8.71 -5.50
C CYS A 482 -24.25 8.99 -6.98
N LYS A 483 -25.26 9.01 -7.83
CA LYS A 483 -25.09 9.34 -9.24
C LYS A 483 -24.96 10.84 -9.49
N THR A 484 -25.56 11.66 -8.65
CA THR A 484 -25.58 13.13 -8.80
C THR A 484 -25.19 13.80 -7.50
N THR A 485 -24.64 15.01 -7.58
CA THR A 485 -24.31 15.84 -6.42
C THR A 485 -25.53 16.17 -5.56
N THR A 486 -26.68 16.36 -6.20
CA THR A 486 -27.96 16.64 -5.49
C THR A 486 -28.39 15.45 -4.65
N GLU A 487 -28.31 14.22 -5.19
CA GLU A 487 -28.59 13.00 -4.44
C GLU A 487 -27.59 12.79 -3.29
N ALA A 488 -26.30 13.05 -3.54
CA ALA A 488 -25.26 12.90 -2.52
C ALA A 488 -25.50 13.86 -1.35
N LEU A 489 -25.88 15.11 -1.61
CA LEU A 489 -26.24 16.08 -0.57
C LEU A 489 -27.53 15.69 0.18
N ALA A 490 -28.55 15.19 -0.52
CA ALA A 490 -29.80 14.76 0.09
C ALA A 490 -29.59 13.54 1.01
N ASN A 491 -28.92 12.51 0.50
CA ASN A 491 -28.62 11.29 1.25
C ASN A 491 -27.63 11.56 2.37
N GLY A 492 -26.61 12.41 2.13
CA GLY A 492 -25.67 12.82 3.17
C GLY A 492 -26.35 13.56 4.33
N ARG A 493 -27.37 14.38 4.03
CA ARG A 493 -28.19 15.01 5.07
C ARG A 493 -28.99 13.98 5.87
N ALA A 494 -29.60 13.02 5.18
CA ALA A 494 -30.35 11.95 5.84
C ALA A 494 -29.43 11.12 6.75
N VAL A 495 -28.20 10.80 6.30
CA VAL A 495 -27.16 10.14 7.11
C VAL A 495 -26.77 11.00 8.30
N ALA A 496 -26.50 12.30 8.09
CA ALA A 496 -26.14 13.23 9.17
C ALA A 496 -27.23 13.32 10.23
N ASP A 497 -28.49 13.43 9.81
CA ASP A 497 -29.64 13.53 10.70
C ASP A 497 -29.90 12.20 11.46
N ALA A 498 -29.64 11.04 10.81
CA ALA A 498 -29.71 9.76 11.47
C ALA A 498 -28.63 9.62 12.55
N LEU A 499 -27.39 10.02 12.23
CA LEU A 499 -26.27 9.99 13.17
C LEU A 499 -26.47 10.93 14.37
N ARG A 500 -27.00 12.12 14.15
CA ARG A 500 -27.33 13.05 15.25
C ARG A 500 -28.41 12.51 16.17
N ARG A 501 -29.33 11.69 15.66
CA ARG A 501 -30.35 11.01 16.49
C ARG A 501 -29.77 9.85 17.27
N LEU A 502 -28.85 9.09 16.67
CA LEU A 502 -28.20 7.96 17.33
C LEU A 502 -27.20 8.40 18.39
N GLU A 503 -26.44 9.45 18.10
CA GLU A 503 -25.35 9.96 18.94
C GLU A 503 -25.44 11.50 19.07
N PRO A 504 -26.28 12.05 19.95
CA PRO A 504 -26.48 13.50 20.08
C PRO A 504 -25.21 14.29 20.44
N ASP A 505 -24.27 13.68 21.16
CA ASP A 505 -23.01 14.30 21.56
C ASP A 505 -21.91 14.20 20.48
N ASN A 506 -22.19 13.52 19.37
CA ASN A 506 -21.24 13.35 18.27
C ASN A 506 -21.10 14.63 17.47
N LYS A 507 -19.91 15.19 17.44
CA LYS A 507 -19.59 16.31 16.54
C LYS A 507 -19.41 15.79 15.13
N LEU A 508 -20.38 16.08 14.31
CA LEU A 508 -20.40 15.71 12.90
C LEU A 508 -19.94 16.91 12.05
N GLY A 509 -18.94 16.69 11.20
CA GLY A 509 -18.50 17.66 10.20
C GLY A 509 -19.07 17.28 8.83
N THR A 510 -19.96 18.12 8.30
CA THR A 510 -20.59 17.86 7.00
C THR A 510 -20.87 19.16 6.25
N LEU A 511 -20.73 19.09 4.94
CA LEU A 511 -21.11 20.21 4.06
C LEU A 511 -22.61 20.54 4.15
N THR A 512 -23.46 19.59 4.55
CA THR A 512 -24.91 19.78 4.62
C THR A 512 -25.34 20.84 5.64
N ASP A 513 -24.47 21.20 6.59
CA ASP A 513 -24.73 22.27 7.58
C ASP A 513 -24.64 23.67 6.97
N VAL A 514 -23.88 23.82 5.89
CA VAL A 514 -23.68 25.10 5.17
C VAL A 514 -24.20 25.06 3.75
N TRP A 515 -24.78 23.95 3.32
CA TRP A 515 -25.45 23.79 2.04
C TRP A 515 -26.89 23.35 2.29
N PRO A 516 -27.82 24.30 2.57
CA PRO A 516 -29.21 23.97 2.86
C PRO A 516 -29.88 23.31 1.66
N SER A 517 -30.91 22.50 1.91
CA SER A 517 -31.81 22.08 0.84
C SER A 517 -32.59 23.29 0.30
N GLN A 518 -33.13 23.17 -0.91
CA GLN A 518 -33.90 24.27 -1.49
C GLN A 518 -35.09 24.66 -0.59
N GLU A 519 -35.79 23.70 -0.02
CA GLU A 519 -36.87 23.95 0.93
C GLU A 519 -36.42 24.65 2.21
N GLN A 520 -35.28 24.20 2.78
CA GLN A 520 -34.68 24.83 3.95
C GLN A 520 -34.24 26.28 3.65
N ALA A 521 -33.58 26.48 2.50
CA ALA A 521 -33.13 27.78 2.07
C ALA A 521 -34.32 28.75 1.91
N GLN A 522 -35.40 28.30 1.27
CA GLN A 522 -36.64 29.12 1.10
C GLN A 522 -37.28 29.43 2.47
N ALA A 523 -37.40 28.45 3.35
CA ALA A 523 -37.96 28.69 4.67
C ALA A 523 -37.09 29.67 5.49
N ASN A 524 -35.75 29.55 5.40
CA ASN A 524 -34.83 30.46 6.06
C ASN A 524 -34.92 31.89 5.49
N VAL A 525 -34.98 32.02 4.19
CA VAL A 525 -35.18 33.32 3.51
C VAL A 525 -36.51 33.98 3.92
N GLN A 526 -37.59 33.21 4.05
CA GLN A 526 -38.86 33.74 4.54
C GLN A 526 -38.75 34.27 5.99
N ARG A 527 -38.04 33.55 6.86
CA ARG A 527 -37.77 33.99 8.24
C ARG A 527 -36.93 35.26 8.27
N TRP A 528 -35.88 35.32 7.44
CA TRP A 528 -35.03 36.50 7.29
C TRP A 528 -35.88 37.71 6.82
N GLN A 529 -36.67 37.53 5.78
CA GLN A 529 -37.51 38.60 5.24
C GLN A 529 -38.57 39.08 6.24
N ALA A 530 -39.13 38.16 7.02
CA ALA A 530 -40.07 38.55 8.12
C ALA A 530 -39.34 39.39 9.20
N PHE A 531 -38.15 38.97 9.57
CA PHE A 531 -37.31 39.70 10.52
C PHE A 531 -36.92 41.10 9.97
N THR A 532 -36.43 41.21 8.76
CA THR A 532 -35.95 42.46 8.17
C THR A 532 -37.09 43.45 7.94
N ARG A 533 -38.29 42.96 7.59
CA ARG A 533 -39.48 43.83 7.50
C ARG A 533 -39.91 44.40 8.86
N ALA A 534 -39.88 43.58 9.92
CA ALA A 534 -40.30 43.97 11.25
C ALA A 534 -39.27 44.88 11.93
N GLU A 535 -38.00 44.46 11.95
CA GLU A 535 -36.94 45.06 12.74
C GLU A 535 -35.93 45.90 11.94
N GLY A 536 -35.84 45.70 10.65
CA GLY A 536 -34.83 46.33 9.78
C GLY A 536 -34.80 47.87 9.89
N PRO A 537 -35.93 48.59 9.82
CA PRO A 537 -35.96 50.03 9.98
C PRO A 537 -35.42 50.50 11.34
N ARG A 538 -35.79 49.79 12.41
CA ARG A 538 -35.31 50.08 13.77
C ARG A 538 -33.80 49.84 13.90
N VAL A 539 -33.32 48.70 13.46
CA VAL A 539 -31.89 48.34 13.49
C VAL A 539 -31.03 49.34 12.76
N ARG A 540 -31.46 49.79 11.56
CA ARG A 540 -30.73 50.81 10.80
C ARG A 540 -30.67 52.16 11.51
N ALA A 541 -31.78 52.62 12.06
CA ALA A 541 -31.82 53.87 12.80
C ALA A 541 -30.88 53.83 14.02
N LEU A 542 -30.90 52.73 14.75
CA LEU A 542 -30.01 52.50 15.91
C LEU A 542 -28.52 52.41 15.52
N LEU A 543 -28.21 51.72 14.45
CA LEU A 543 -26.84 51.63 13.95
C LEU A 543 -26.31 53.00 13.49
N ALA A 544 -27.14 53.79 12.76
CA ALA A 544 -26.76 55.12 12.32
C ALA A 544 -26.54 56.05 13.52
N SER A 545 -27.47 56.04 14.52
CA SER A 545 -27.31 56.80 15.76
C SER A 545 -26.09 56.39 16.59
N ALA A 546 -25.84 55.09 16.75
CA ALA A 546 -24.65 54.60 17.45
C ALA A 546 -23.37 54.96 16.67
N ALA A 547 -23.35 54.85 15.34
CA ALA A 547 -22.19 55.22 14.52
C ALA A 547 -21.83 56.71 14.75
N GLN A 548 -22.80 57.63 14.68
CA GLN A 548 -22.55 59.07 14.96
C GLN A 548 -22.06 59.30 16.39
N ARG A 549 -22.62 58.62 17.37
CA ARG A 549 -22.21 58.72 18.81
C ARG A 549 -20.73 58.34 19.01
N TYR A 550 -20.27 57.38 18.29
CA TYR A 550 -18.89 56.90 18.41
C TYR A 550 -17.93 57.48 17.37
N GLY A 551 -18.33 58.53 16.63
CA GLY A 551 -17.49 59.32 15.70
C GLY A 551 -17.31 58.70 14.33
N PHE A 552 -18.19 57.81 13.93
CA PHE A 552 -18.26 57.27 12.54
C PHE A 552 -19.21 58.11 11.69
N THR A 553 -19.05 58.01 10.35
CA THR A 553 -20.07 58.49 9.41
C THR A 553 -21.30 57.56 9.48
N ALA A 554 -22.51 58.08 9.19
CA ALA A 554 -23.74 57.30 9.23
C ALA A 554 -23.71 56.10 8.25
N GLU A 555 -22.90 56.19 7.22
CA GLU A 555 -22.78 55.17 6.16
C GLU A 555 -21.68 54.16 6.39
N VAL A 556 -20.93 54.21 7.51
CA VAL A 556 -19.81 53.28 7.77
C VAL A 556 -20.24 51.82 7.67
N PHE A 557 -21.48 51.53 8.09
CA PHE A 557 -22.07 50.18 8.08
C PHE A 557 -23.00 49.95 6.86
N ALA A 558 -22.84 50.70 5.78
CA ALA A 558 -23.65 50.58 4.58
C ALA A 558 -23.67 49.11 4.02
N PRO A 559 -22.57 48.34 4.04
CA PRO A 559 -22.62 46.97 3.58
C PRO A 559 -23.62 46.10 4.39
N PHE A 560 -23.70 46.28 5.70
CA PHE A 560 -24.65 45.55 6.52
C PHE A 560 -26.09 46.08 6.35
N THR A 561 -26.30 47.38 6.31
CA THR A 561 -27.64 47.94 6.15
C THR A 561 -28.22 47.62 4.76
N GLN A 562 -27.39 47.55 3.71
CA GLN A 562 -27.82 47.09 2.39
C GLN A 562 -28.28 45.64 2.40
N LEU A 563 -27.60 44.74 3.20
CA LEU A 563 -28.02 43.34 3.37
C LEU A 563 -29.43 43.24 3.96
N LEU A 564 -29.80 44.15 4.88
CA LEU A 564 -31.16 44.20 5.45
C LEU A 564 -32.23 44.66 4.47
N GLU A 565 -31.85 45.38 3.43
CA GLU A 565 -32.78 45.97 2.42
C GLU A 565 -32.84 45.18 1.13
N SER A 566 -31.77 44.48 0.79
CA SER A 566 -31.66 43.79 -0.50
C SER A 566 -32.64 42.64 -0.65
N PRO A 567 -33.28 42.49 -1.83
CA PRO A 567 -34.02 41.28 -2.11
C PRO A 567 -33.06 40.07 -2.10
N VAL A 568 -33.52 39.00 -1.49
CA VAL A 568 -32.74 37.75 -1.43
C VAL A 568 -33.16 36.87 -2.60
N ALA A 569 -32.22 36.52 -3.45
CA ALA A 569 -32.41 35.58 -4.56
C ALA A 569 -32.54 34.10 -4.03
N ASP A 570 -32.84 33.20 -4.93
CA ASP A 570 -32.76 31.76 -4.60
C ASP A 570 -31.30 31.36 -4.30
N PHE A 571 -31.14 30.35 -3.43
CA PHE A 571 -29.82 29.90 -3.05
C PHE A 571 -29.07 29.30 -4.24
N ASP A 572 -27.94 29.92 -4.60
CA ASP A 572 -27.00 29.40 -5.58
C ASP A 572 -25.75 28.88 -4.88
N PRO A 573 -25.39 27.61 -5.07
CA PRO A 573 -24.13 27.04 -4.55
C PRO A 573 -22.86 27.82 -4.95
N ALA A 574 -22.89 28.53 -6.09
CA ALA A 574 -21.76 29.38 -6.50
C ALA A 574 -21.47 30.50 -5.49
N ALA A 575 -22.48 30.91 -4.68
CA ALA A 575 -22.30 31.88 -3.62
C ALA A 575 -21.35 31.43 -2.53
N LEU A 576 -21.27 30.10 -2.23
CA LEU A 576 -20.29 29.56 -1.30
C LEU A 576 -18.87 29.75 -1.84
N ARG A 577 -18.67 29.51 -3.13
CA ARG A 577 -17.35 29.71 -3.79
C ARG A 577 -16.98 31.19 -3.85
N ALA A 578 -17.94 32.06 -4.16
CA ALA A 578 -17.75 33.51 -4.13
C ALA A 578 -17.40 34.04 -2.74
N ALA A 579 -17.93 33.41 -1.67
CA ALA A 579 -17.58 33.73 -0.30
C ALA A 579 -16.19 33.22 0.14
N GLY A 580 -15.41 32.59 -0.75
CA GLY A 580 -14.09 32.03 -0.44
C GLY A 580 -14.14 30.64 0.20
N LEU A 581 -15.30 29.97 0.20
CA LEU A 581 -15.48 28.64 0.78
C LEU A 581 -15.33 27.52 -0.26
N GLY A 582 -14.86 27.83 -1.47
CA GLY A 582 -14.76 26.85 -2.57
C GLY A 582 -13.90 25.66 -2.22
N GLU A 583 -12.73 25.86 -1.61
CA GLU A 583 -11.84 24.80 -1.20
C GLU A 583 -12.47 23.87 -0.13
N MET A 584 -13.22 24.47 0.80
CA MET A 584 -13.97 23.66 1.78
C MET A 584 -15.03 22.82 1.07
N VAL A 585 -15.76 23.37 0.11
CA VAL A 585 -16.72 22.60 -0.69
C VAL A 585 -16.02 21.43 -1.38
N ASP A 586 -14.88 21.68 -2.00
CA ASP A 586 -14.11 20.65 -2.73
C ASP A 586 -13.51 19.55 -1.80
N VAL A 587 -13.28 19.86 -0.53
CA VAL A 587 -12.86 18.85 0.46
C VAL A 587 -14.00 17.87 0.79
N PHE A 588 -15.24 18.38 0.87
CA PHE A 588 -16.38 17.56 1.29
C PHE A 588 -17.15 16.94 0.14
N LEU A 589 -17.18 17.59 -1.03
CA LEU A 589 -18.03 17.19 -2.15
C LEU A 589 -17.21 17.01 -3.43
N HIS A 590 -17.19 15.76 -3.90
CA HIS A 590 -16.65 15.42 -5.21
C HIS A 590 -17.78 15.33 -6.24
N ALA A 591 -17.73 16.18 -7.24
CA ALA A 591 -18.68 16.16 -8.35
C ALA A 591 -18.31 15.06 -9.37
N PRO A 592 -19.28 14.45 -10.06
CA PRO A 592 -19.00 13.48 -11.11
C PRO A 592 -18.17 14.11 -12.23
N THR A 593 -17.20 13.34 -12.73
CA THR A 593 -16.36 13.71 -13.87
C THR A 593 -16.56 12.72 -15.03
N ALA A 594 -15.96 12.98 -16.19
CA ALA A 594 -16.03 12.06 -17.33
C ALA A 594 -15.38 10.70 -17.02
N ASP A 595 -14.32 10.71 -16.20
CA ASP A 595 -13.57 9.52 -15.82
C ASP A 595 -14.17 8.82 -14.58
N ASP A 596 -14.90 9.56 -13.74
CA ASP A 596 -15.59 9.04 -12.55
C ASP A 596 -17.01 9.60 -12.45
N PRO A 597 -18.03 8.84 -12.90
CA PRO A 597 -19.42 9.31 -12.97
C PRO A 597 -20.14 9.31 -11.60
N THR A 598 -19.38 9.13 -10.49
CA THR A 598 -19.96 9.01 -9.14
C THR A 598 -19.75 10.31 -8.34
N ALA A 599 -20.84 10.88 -7.83
CA ALA A 599 -20.77 11.96 -6.84
C ALA A 599 -20.50 11.37 -5.45
N ARG A 600 -19.58 12.00 -4.68
CA ARG A 600 -19.25 11.59 -3.32
C ARG A 600 -19.35 12.76 -2.36
N LEU A 601 -20.00 12.54 -1.24
CA LEU A 601 -20.03 13.47 -0.12
C LEU A 601 -19.31 12.85 1.07
N LEU A 602 -18.36 13.58 1.65
CA LEU A 602 -17.64 13.17 2.84
C LEU A 602 -18.33 13.74 4.09
N LEU A 603 -18.46 12.88 5.10
CA LEU A 603 -18.88 13.28 6.45
C LEU A 603 -17.79 12.80 7.44
N PHE A 604 -17.40 13.69 8.34
CA PHE A 604 -16.45 13.39 9.39
C PHE A 604 -17.22 13.16 10.69
N THR A 605 -16.96 12.02 11.35
CA THR A 605 -17.69 11.61 12.55
C THR A 605 -16.74 11.01 13.59
N SER A 606 -17.20 10.82 14.83
CA SER A 606 -16.37 10.23 15.88
C SER A 606 -15.95 8.81 15.54
N ALA A 607 -14.84 8.33 16.11
CA ALA A 607 -14.29 7.00 15.90
C ALA A 607 -15.23 5.85 16.35
N GLN A 608 -16.27 6.15 17.12
CA GLN A 608 -17.20 5.14 17.65
C GLN A 608 -18.49 4.96 16.84
N THR A 609 -18.64 5.70 15.75
CA THR A 609 -19.89 5.65 14.95
C THR A 609 -20.02 4.32 14.20
N ASP A 610 -21.09 3.61 14.50
CA ASP A 610 -21.44 2.33 13.87
C ASP A 610 -22.45 2.53 12.72
N VAL A 611 -21.92 2.47 11.49
CA VAL A 611 -22.72 2.65 10.26
C VAL A 611 -23.78 1.53 10.07
N SER A 612 -23.61 0.39 10.72
CA SER A 612 -24.57 -0.71 10.62
C SER A 612 -25.94 -0.40 11.25
N GLN A 613 -26.01 0.66 12.08
CA GLN A 613 -27.23 1.14 12.70
C GLN A 613 -28.05 2.08 11.80
N LEU A 614 -27.52 2.47 10.65
CA LEU A 614 -28.27 3.25 9.65
C LEU A 614 -29.35 2.39 8.98
N GLU A 615 -30.38 3.05 8.47
CA GLU A 615 -31.37 2.38 7.63
C GLU A 615 -30.70 1.65 6.45
N PRO A 616 -31.14 0.44 6.07
CA PRO A 616 -30.47 -0.38 5.05
C PRO A 616 -30.26 0.33 3.72
N ALA A 617 -31.17 1.23 3.32
CA ALA A 617 -31.05 2.00 2.09
C ALA A 617 -29.91 3.04 2.16
N LEU A 618 -29.73 3.69 3.30
CA LEU A 618 -28.64 4.63 3.54
C LEU A 618 -27.31 3.91 3.76
N ALA A 619 -27.33 2.81 4.50
CA ALA A 619 -26.16 1.98 4.73
C ALA A 619 -25.57 1.41 3.41
N ALA A 620 -26.42 1.05 2.44
CA ALA A 620 -25.98 0.57 1.13
C ALA A 620 -25.20 1.60 0.29
N GLN A 621 -25.44 2.89 0.53
CA GLN A 621 -24.81 4.01 -0.17
C GLN A 621 -23.70 4.69 0.65
N THR A 622 -23.53 4.28 1.91
CA THR A 622 -22.57 4.86 2.84
C THR A 622 -21.43 3.87 3.08
N THR A 623 -20.21 4.30 2.86
CA THR A 623 -19.01 3.52 3.15
C THR A 623 -18.25 4.21 4.27
N ALA A 624 -17.97 3.48 5.36
CA ALA A 624 -17.13 4.00 6.44
C ALA A 624 -15.65 3.76 6.11
N LEU A 625 -14.83 4.80 6.29
CA LEU A 625 -13.38 4.72 6.19
C LEU A 625 -12.78 4.63 7.60
N ALA A 626 -13.21 3.60 8.35
CA ALA A 626 -12.71 3.38 9.70
C ALA A 626 -11.50 2.44 9.67
N PRO A 627 -10.41 2.74 10.40
CA PRO A 627 -9.26 1.83 10.51
C PRO A 627 -9.63 0.40 10.94
N GLY A 628 -10.63 0.27 11.82
CA GLY A 628 -11.13 -1.03 12.30
C GLY A 628 -11.85 -1.85 11.23
N GLU A 629 -12.57 -1.23 10.29
CA GLU A 629 -13.23 -1.93 9.19
C GLU A 629 -12.21 -2.48 8.17
N LEU A 630 -11.14 -1.72 7.93
CA LEU A 630 -10.02 -2.20 7.12
C LEU A 630 -9.40 -3.45 7.74
N GLU A 631 -9.15 -3.43 9.05
CA GLU A 631 -8.56 -4.56 9.76
C GLU A 631 -9.47 -5.78 9.74
N THR A 632 -10.77 -5.63 9.98
CA THR A 632 -11.74 -6.75 9.95
C THR A 632 -11.85 -7.37 8.56
N THR A 633 -11.85 -6.56 7.50
CA THR A 633 -11.89 -7.05 6.12
C THR A 633 -10.59 -7.78 5.74
N LEU A 634 -9.45 -7.26 6.16
CA LEU A 634 -8.17 -7.93 5.97
C LEU A 634 -8.06 -9.24 6.77
N LEU A 635 -8.65 -9.31 7.97
CA LEU A 635 -8.76 -10.55 8.75
C LEU A 635 -9.64 -11.59 8.05
N GLN A 636 -10.74 -11.19 7.43
CA GLN A 636 -11.58 -12.09 6.62
C GLN A 636 -10.81 -12.62 5.42
N GLN A 637 -10.08 -11.75 4.73
CA GLN A 637 -9.22 -12.14 3.60
C GLN A 637 -8.13 -13.12 4.04
N LEU A 638 -7.49 -12.88 5.18
CA LEU A 638 -6.50 -13.79 5.74
C LEU A 638 -7.08 -15.20 5.95
N ASN A 639 -8.35 -15.31 6.36
CA ASN A 639 -8.99 -16.61 6.54
C ASN A 639 -9.20 -17.37 5.21
N MET A 640 -9.32 -16.65 4.09
CA MET A 640 -9.31 -17.26 2.76
C MET A 640 -7.90 -17.70 2.36
N GLU A 641 -6.90 -16.83 2.57
CA GLU A 641 -5.49 -17.11 2.24
C GLU A 641 -4.92 -18.29 3.06
N LYS A 642 -5.34 -18.47 4.33
CA LYS A 642 -4.94 -19.63 5.15
C LYS A 642 -5.24 -20.98 4.50
N ARG A 643 -6.26 -21.06 3.64
CA ARG A 643 -6.64 -22.29 2.93
C ARG A 643 -5.68 -22.65 1.81
N LEU A 644 -4.92 -21.69 1.30
CA LEU A 644 -3.95 -21.92 0.23
C LEU A 644 -2.78 -22.79 0.68
N VAL A 645 -2.35 -22.67 1.94
CA VAL A 645 -1.22 -23.46 2.47
C VAL A 645 -1.53 -24.96 2.49
N PRO A 646 -2.62 -25.44 3.11
CA PRO A 646 -2.97 -26.87 3.03
C PRO A 646 -3.31 -27.34 1.62
N LEU A 647 -3.89 -26.48 0.76
CA LEU A 647 -4.14 -26.80 -0.64
C LEU A 647 -2.82 -27.04 -1.40
N ALA A 648 -1.83 -26.18 -1.22
CA ALA A 648 -0.50 -26.36 -1.81
C ALA A 648 0.17 -27.64 -1.32
N TRP A 649 0.03 -27.94 -0.02
CA TRP A 649 0.52 -29.21 0.56
C TRP A 649 -0.14 -30.43 -0.06
N LEU A 650 -1.46 -30.42 -0.22
CA LEU A 650 -2.20 -31.51 -0.85
C LEU A 650 -1.81 -31.67 -2.32
N ALA A 651 -1.65 -30.58 -3.07
CA ALA A 651 -1.19 -30.62 -4.45
C ALA A 651 0.23 -31.21 -4.55
N CYS A 652 1.13 -30.81 -3.66
CA CYS A 652 2.47 -31.37 -3.56
C CYS A 652 2.44 -32.87 -3.29
N LEU A 653 1.68 -33.34 -2.29
CA LEU A 653 1.54 -34.76 -1.96
C LEU A 653 0.95 -35.57 -3.13
N ALA A 654 -0.06 -35.02 -3.81
CA ALA A 654 -0.68 -35.68 -4.96
C ALA A 654 0.33 -35.88 -6.09
N LEU A 655 1.12 -34.83 -6.41
CA LEU A 655 2.14 -34.90 -7.44
C LEU A 655 3.28 -35.86 -7.05
N LEU A 656 3.71 -35.85 -5.81
CA LEU A 656 4.70 -36.82 -5.28
C LEU A 656 4.19 -38.25 -5.40
N PHE A 657 2.92 -38.49 -5.05
CA PHE A 657 2.30 -39.82 -5.16
C PHE A 657 2.18 -40.29 -6.62
N LEU A 658 1.77 -39.41 -7.53
CA LEU A 658 1.69 -39.72 -8.95
C LEU A 658 3.06 -40.13 -9.53
N TYR A 659 4.13 -39.51 -9.04
CA TYR A 659 5.49 -39.81 -9.48
C TYR A 659 6.02 -41.14 -8.92
N PHE A 660 6.02 -41.28 -7.59
CA PHE A 660 6.59 -42.45 -6.93
C PHE A 660 5.68 -43.69 -6.97
N ARG A 661 4.36 -43.49 -7.05
CA ARG A 661 3.31 -44.53 -6.98
C ARG A 661 3.48 -45.47 -5.78
N ASP A 662 4.10 -44.97 -4.71
CA ASP A 662 4.37 -45.65 -3.45
C ASP A 662 4.22 -44.65 -2.30
N VAL A 663 3.32 -44.94 -1.38
CA VAL A 663 3.03 -44.09 -0.22
C VAL A 663 4.26 -43.86 0.65
N ARG A 664 5.11 -44.89 0.82
CA ARG A 664 6.32 -44.82 1.67
C ARG A 664 7.35 -43.84 1.10
N ARG A 665 7.57 -43.88 -0.23
CA ARG A 665 8.47 -42.98 -0.95
C ARG A 665 7.91 -41.55 -0.99
N THR A 666 6.61 -41.44 -1.18
CA THR A 666 5.90 -40.16 -1.12
C THR A 666 6.07 -39.48 0.23
N LEU A 667 5.80 -40.22 1.32
CA LEU A 667 5.94 -39.69 2.67
C LEU A 667 7.41 -39.34 2.99
N LEU A 668 8.39 -40.14 2.51
CA LEU A 668 9.81 -39.84 2.69
C LEU A 668 10.18 -38.54 1.99
N ALA A 669 9.78 -38.37 0.72
CA ALA A 669 10.06 -37.16 -0.06
C ALA A 669 9.34 -35.91 0.49
N SER A 670 8.26 -36.08 1.26
CA SER A 670 7.50 -34.98 1.89
C SER A 670 8.09 -34.50 3.23
N LEU A 671 9.10 -35.16 3.78
CA LEU A 671 9.71 -34.79 5.07
C LEU A 671 10.43 -33.42 5.03
N PRO A 672 11.26 -33.07 4.01
CA PRO A 672 11.90 -31.77 3.98
C PRO A 672 10.91 -30.61 4.05
N PRO A 673 9.84 -30.52 3.23
CA PRO A 673 8.87 -29.44 3.35
C PRO A 673 8.14 -29.41 4.70
N LEU A 674 7.82 -30.55 5.30
CA LEU A 674 7.22 -30.58 6.64
C LEU A 674 8.18 -30.06 7.72
N CYS A 675 9.45 -30.43 7.66
CA CYS A 675 10.46 -29.90 8.56
C CYS A 675 10.66 -28.40 8.39
N SER A 676 10.59 -27.88 7.15
CA SER A 676 10.67 -26.45 6.87
C SER A 676 9.53 -25.69 7.51
N VAL A 677 8.29 -26.16 7.35
CA VAL A 677 7.11 -25.54 8.01
C VAL A 677 7.24 -25.60 9.53
N ALA A 678 7.64 -26.73 10.08
CA ALA A 678 7.84 -26.87 11.54
C ALA A 678 8.90 -25.89 12.06
N CYS A 679 10.00 -25.68 11.33
CA CYS A 679 11.07 -24.75 11.68
C CYS A 679 10.56 -23.30 11.66
N ILE A 680 9.83 -22.90 10.62
CA ILE A 680 9.22 -21.56 10.50
C ILE A 680 8.29 -21.30 11.69
N LEU A 681 7.37 -22.21 11.95
CA LEU A 681 6.41 -22.05 13.05
C LEU A 681 7.09 -22.05 14.42
N ALA A 682 8.13 -22.88 14.61
CA ALA A 682 8.92 -22.88 15.83
C ALA A 682 9.65 -21.55 16.04
N TRP A 683 10.28 -21.02 15.01
CA TRP A 683 10.92 -19.69 15.08
C TRP A 683 9.92 -18.60 15.43
N MET A 684 8.77 -18.54 14.75
CA MET A 684 7.71 -17.55 15.02
C MET A 684 7.20 -17.65 16.45
N SER A 685 6.96 -18.89 16.94
CA SER A 685 6.47 -19.14 18.30
C SER A 685 7.49 -18.73 19.38
N LEU A 686 8.78 -19.00 19.14
CA LEU A 686 9.86 -18.73 20.10
C LEU A 686 10.23 -17.24 20.18
N THR A 687 10.18 -16.54 19.04
CA THR A 687 10.58 -15.12 18.93
C THR A 687 9.41 -14.17 19.11
N GLY A 688 8.17 -14.68 19.03
CA GLY A 688 6.96 -13.85 19.05
C GLY A 688 6.72 -13.08 17.76
N HIS A 689 7.44 -13.40 16.67
CA HIS A 689 7.22 -12.79 15.35
C HIS A 689 5.86 -13.20 14.80
N PRO A 690 5.02 -12.25 14.39
CA PRO A 690 3.69 -12.58 13.89
C PRO A 690 3.76 -13.12 12.46
N LEU A 691 2.83 -13.99 12.11
CA LEU A 691 2.59 -14.38 10.73
C LEU A 691 1.80 -13.27 10.02
N THR A 692 2.46 -12.63 9.06
CA THR A 692 1.84 -11.57 8.23
C THR A 692 1.22 -12.16 6.97
N LEU A 693 0.40 -11.37 6.28
CA LEU A 693 -0.21 -11.75 5.01
C LEU A 693 0.87 -12.10 3.95
N ALA A 694 1.92 -11.29 3.86
CA ALA A 694 3.06 -11.54 2.97
C ALA A 694 3.85 -12.80 3.35
N GLY A 695 4.11 -13.01 4.65
CA GLY A 695 4.75 -14.24 5.14
C GLY A 695 3.94 -15.50 4.83
N MET A 696 2.61 -15.41 4.90
CA MET A 696 1.73 -16.54 4.55
C MET A 696 1.80 -16.88 3.06
N ALA A 697 1.86 -15.87 2.19
CA ALA A 697 2.03 -16.09 0.75
C ALA A 697 3.36 -16.77 0.40
N ALA A 698 4.39 -16.65 1.25
CA ALA A 698 5.67 -17.34 1.05
C ALA A 698 5.64 -18.84 1.46
N MET A 699 4.69 -19.28 2.28
CA MET A 699 4.65 -20.68 2.75
C MET A 699 4.46 -21.72 1.65
N PRO A 700 3.52 -21.57 0.68
CA PRO A 700 3.38 -22.48 -0.46
C PRO A 700 4.66 -22.61 -1.29
N LEU A 701 5.41 -21.53 -1.40
CA LEU A 701 6.68 -21.52 -2.08
C LEU A 701 7.73 -22.39 -1.35
N VAL A 702 7.90 -22.20 -0.05
CA VAL A 702 8.83 -23.01 0.75
C VAL A 702 8.49 -24.49 0.67
N LEU A 703 7.19 -24.84 0.66
CA LEU A 703 6.74 -26.22 0.47
C LEU A 703 7.21 -26.80 -0.87
N GLY A 704 7.13 -26.03 -1.95
CA GLY A 704 7.60 -26.45 -3.27
C GLY A 704 9.12 -26.67 -3.31
N LEU A 705 9.89 -25.66 -2.86
CA LEU A 705 11.36 -25.68 -2.86
C LEU A 705 11.92 -26.84 -2.05
N ALA A 706 11.43 -27.03 -0.84
CA ALA A 706 11.89 -28.10 0.02
C ALA A 706 11.51 -29.50 -0.51
N ALA A 707 10.41 -29.62 -1.24
CA ALA A 707 10.00 -30.88 -1.86
C ALA A 707 10.91 -31.28 -3.03
N ASP A 708 11.48 -30.33 -3.75
CA ASP A 708 12.40 -30.61 -4.88
C ASP A 708 13.62 -31.43 -4.43
N HIS A 709 14.28 -31.01 -3.35
CA HIS A 709 15.39 -31.79 -2.75
C HIS A 709 14.94 -33.13 -2.21
N GLY A 710 13.72 -33.19 -1.64
CA GLY A 710 13.11 -34.45 -1.22
C GLY A 710 12.94 -35.46 -2.37
N ILE A 711 12.50 -34.98 -3.54
CA ILE A 711 12.31 -35.79 -4.75
C ILE A 711 13.65 -36.34 -5.25
N VAL A 712 14.61 -35.44 -5.48
CA VAL A 712 15.90 -35.78 -6.10
C VAL A 712 16.68 -36.75 -5.20
N VAL A 713 16.75 -36.51 -3.89
CA VAL A 713 17.45 -37.38 -2.93
C VAL A 713 16.72 -38.73 -2.79
N THR A 714 15.38 -38.74 -2.67
CA THR A 714 14.63 -39.99 -2.59
C THR A 714 14.80 -40.84 -3.84
N HIS A 715 14.78 -40.21 -5.02
CA HIS A 715 15.01 -40.89 -6.30
C HIS A 715 16.43 -41.53 -6.35
N ASP A 716 17.47 -40.80 -5.95
CA ASP A 716 18.87 -41.26 -5.90
C ASP A 716 19.04 -42.45 -4.93
N LEU A 717 18.43 -42.36 -3.74
CA LEU A 717 18.47 -43.43 -2.74
C LEU A 717 17.81 -44.73 -3.21
N VAL A 718 16.67 -44.59 -3.94
CA VAL A 718 15.89 -45.74 -4.42
C VAL A 718 16.49 -46.34 -5.71
N SER A 719 16.99 -45.52 -6.62
CA SER A 719 17.57 -45.99 -7.89
C SER A 719 18.98 -46.59 -7.73
N GLY A 720 19.71 -46.18 -6.68
CA GLY A 720 21.11 -46.58 -6.47
C GLY A 720 22.11 -46.01 -7.48
N VAL A 721 21.68 -45.13 -8.36
CA VAL A 721 22.50 -44.51 -9.42
C VAL A 721 23.03 -43.14 -8.92
N LYS A 722 24.35 -43.08 -8.63
CA LYS A 722 24.97 -41.83 -8.18
C LYS A 722 25.24 -40.87 -9.34
N MET A 723 24.51 -39.74 -9.38
CA MET A 723 24.70 -38.66 -10.37
C MET A 723 25.24 -37.36 -9.75
N GLY A 724 25.92 -37.42 -8.60
CA GLY A 724 26.45 -36.22 -7.95
C GLY A 724 25.37 -35.38 -7.24
N VAL A 725 24.25 -35.99 -6.88
CA VAL A 725 23.07 -35.35 -6.28
C VAL A 725 23.45 -34.64 -4.97
N GLU A 726 24.26 -35.20 -4.11
CA GLU A 726 24.66 -34.59 -2.83
C GLU A 726 25.31 -33.20 -3.05
N ARG A 727 26.23 -33.08 -4.03
CA ARG A 727 26.89 -31.81 -4.37
C ARG A 727 25.93 -30.84 -5.03
N ALA A 728 25.08 -31.33 -5.91
CA ALA A 728 24.08 -30.52 -6.56
C ALA A 728 23.13 -29.90 -5.53
N VAL A 729 22.61 -30.69 -4.58
CA VAL A 729 21.74 -30.22 -3.50
C VAL A 729 22.42 -29.15 -2.65
N VAL A 730 23.69 -29.34 -2.26
CA VAL A 730 24.41 -28.33 -1.46
C VAL A 730 24.58 -27.03 -2.24
N VAL A 731 25.00 -27.09 -3.50
CA VAL A 731 25.21 -25.89 -4.33
C VAL A 731 23.90 -25.20 -4.64
N SER A 732 22.87 -25.94 -5.04
CA SER A 732 21.52 -25.45 -5.32
C SER A 732 20.92 -24.77 -4.08
N SER A 733 20.98 -25.41 -2.91
CA SER A 733 20.48 -24.78 -1.67
C SER A 733 21.25 -23.52 -1.29
N LEU A 734 22.56 -23.45 -1.52
CA LEU A 734 23.34 -22.23 -1.25
C LEU A 734 23.01 -21.11 -2.24
N THR A 735 22.79 -21.43 -3.52
CA THR A 735 22.36 -20.42 -4.51
C THR A 735 20.94 -19.94 -4.19
N THR A 736 20.01 -20.82 -3.89
CA THR A 736 18.65 -20.46 -3.46
C THR A 736 18.67 -19.63 -2.18
N PHE A 737 19.50 -19.98 -1.21
CA PHE A 737 19.68 -19.21 0.02
C PHE A 737 20.27 -17.81 -0.26
N THR A 738 21.24 -17.67 -1.16
CA THR A 738 21.77 -16.36 -1.56
C THR A 738 20.81 -15.57 -2.45
N GLY A 739 19.94 -16.23 -3.21
CA GLY A 739 18.90 -15.58 -4.00
C GLY A 739 17.73 -15.11 -3.12
N MET A 740 17.10 -16.01 -2.43
CA MET A 740 15.84 -15.78 -1.71
C MET A 740 16.02 -15.46 -0.22
N GLY A 741 17.01 -16.05 0.43
CA GLY A 741 17.25 -15.82 1.86
C GLY A 741 17.67 -14.38 2.18
N LEU A 742 18.27 -13.67 1.21
CA LEU A 742 18.63 -12.25 1.36
C LEU A 742 17.41 -11.33 1.50
N LEU A 743 16.21 -11.75 1.08
CA LEU A 743 14.97 -11.03 1.36
C LEU A 743 14.75 -10.77 2.86
N ALA A 744 15.24 -11.64 3.73
CA ALA A 744 15.16 -11.43 5.19
C ALA A 744 15.88 -10.16 5.67
N LEU A 745 16.79 -9.61 4.85
CA LEU A 745 17.51 -8.37 5.11
C LEU A 745 16.82 -7.14 4.48
N ALA A 746 15.70 -7.33 3.78
CA ALA A 746 14.96 -6.23 3.16
C ALA A 746 14.46 -5.23 4.21
N GLN A 747 14.37 -3.97 3.82
CA GLN A 747 13.83 -2.90 4.67
C GLN A 747 12.31 -2.80 4.51
N HIS A 748 11.77 -3.23 3.37
CA HIS A 748 10.33 -3.25 3.14
C HIS A 748 9.67 -4.37 3.97
N PRO A 749 8.70 -4.06 4.86
CA PRO A 749 8.16 -5.03 5.82
C PRO A 749 7.62 -6.31 5.17
N ALA A 750 6.87 -6.19 4.07
CA ALA A 750 6.31 -7.35 3.39
C ALA A 750 7.41 -8.24 2.77
N LEU A 751 8.42 -7.65 2.10
CA LEU A 751 9.54 -8.41 1.54
C LEU A 751 10.35 -9.10 2.63
N LYS A 752 10.60 -8.38 3.74
CA LYS A 752 11.29 -8.93 4.91
C LYS A 752 10.54 -10.11 5.50
N ALA A 753 9.23 -9.98 5.74
CA ALA A 753 8.42 -11.05 6.29
C ALA A 753 8.40 -12.30 5.40
N MET A 754 8.31 -12.13 4.07
CA MET A 754 8.47 -13.24 3.11
C MET A 754 9.86 -13.85 3.21
N GLY A 755 10.90 -13.02 3.24
CA GLY A 755 12.29 -13.45 3.34
C GLY A 755 12.60 -14.23 4.62
N GLU A 756 12.08 -13.81 5.75
CA GLU A 756 12.23 -14.51 7.03
C GLU A 756 11.60 -15.91 7.01
N VAL A 757 10.40 -16.05 6.43
CA VAL A 757 9.74 -17.35 6.24
C VAL A 757 10.60 -18.26 5.36
N ILE A 758 11.12 -17.75 4.25
CA ILE A 758 11.96 -18.52 3.33
C ILE A 758 13.30 -18.89 3.98
N PHE A 759 13.95 -17.93 4.63
CA PHE A 759 15.23 -18.14 5.31
C PHE A 759 15.16 -19.32 6.30
N TRP A 760 14.18 -19.29 7.20
CA TRP A 760 14.02 -20.33 8.21
C TRP A 760 13.54 -21.66 7.63
N GLY A 761 12.81 -21.63 6.52
CA GLY A 761 12.44 -22.82 5.78
C GLY A 761 13.63 -23.51 5.11
N LEU A 762 14.49 -22.75 4.44
CA LEU A 762 15.63 -23.27 3.70
C LEU A 762 16.77 -23.80 4.60
N ILE A 763 16.99 -23.23 5.78
CA ILE A 763 18.10 -23.59 6.66
C ILE A 763 18.04 -25.06 7.11
N VAL A 764 16.85 -25.61 7.20
CA VAL A 764 16.64 -26.99 7.69
C VAL A 764 16.62 -28.01 6.55
N GLU A 765 16.48 -27.57 5.34
CA GLU A 765 16.24 -28.38 4.14
C GLU A 765 17.42 -29.33 3.84
N VAL A 766 18.65 -28.78 3.76
CA VAL A 766 19.86 -29.55 3.45
C VAL A 766 20.15 -30.64 4.50
N PRO A 767 20.14 -30.31 5.81
CA PRO A 767 20.29 -31.33 6.85
C PRO A 767 19.24 -32.43 6.76
N VAL A 768 18.00 -32.10 6.49
CA VAL A 768 16.91 -33.09 6.35
C VAL A 768 17.15 -33.97 5.12
N ALA A 769 17.40 -33.37 3.98
CA ALA A 769 17.58 -34.08 2.72
C ALA A 769 18.81 -35.02 2.75
N LEU A 770 19.97 -34.55 3.25
CA LEU A 770 21.20 -35.29 3.16
C LEU A 770 21.50 -36.19 4.38
N TRP A 771 20.94 -35.88 5.55
CA TRP A 771 21.22 -36.65 6.76
C TRP A 771 20.01 -37.44 7.29
N LEU A 772 18.81 -36.86 7.31
CA LEU A 772 17.64 -37.52 7.86
C LEU A 772 17.07 -38.56 6.90
N LEU A 773 16.86 -38.19 5.62
CA LEU A 773 16.26 -39.10 4.63
C LEU A 773 17.05 -40.42 4.49
N PRO A 774 18.41 -40.46 4.36
CA PRO A 774 19.16 -41.70 4.28
C PRO A 774 19.05 -42.57 5.53
N LYS A 775 18.91 -41.97 6.73
CA LYS A 775 18.77 -42.70 7.99
C LYS A 775 17.40 -43.38 8.17
N LEU A 776 16.39 -42.87 7.50
CA LEU A 776 15.04 -43.44 7.50
C LEU A 776 14.87 -44.58 6.49
N CYS A 777 15.89 -44.83 5.66
CA CYS A 777 15.94 -45.95 4.71
C CYS A 777 16.75 -47.13 5.25
N ARG A 778 16.41 -48.34 4.80
CA ARG A 778 17.14 -49.57 5.06
C ARG A 778 17.76 -50.12 3.77
N VAL A 779 18.91 -50.75 3.86
CA VAL A 779 19.52 -51.43 2.69
C VAL A 779 18.68 -52.66 2.36
N GLU A 780 18.37 -52.83 1.08
CA GLU A 780 17.58 -53.95 0.59
C GLU A 780 18.42 -55.23 0.80
N GLY A 781 17.91 -56.16 1.59
CA GLY A 781 18.59 -57.45 1.83
C GLY A 781 19.20 -57.70 3.23
N LYS A 782 19.31 -56.68 4.11
CA LYS A 782 19.64 -56.89 5.54
C LYS A 782 18.36 -56.88 6.37
N GLN A 783 17.80 -58.09 6.62
CA GLN A 783 16.84 -58.31 7.69
C GLN A 783 17.54 -58.01 9.03
N ALA A 784 16.91 -57.19 9.86
CA ALA A 784 17.41 -56.86 11.20
C ALA A 784 17.15 -58.02 12.16
#